data_44ad711294d04446334cff70b7a9cea9
#
_entry.id   44ad711294d04446334cff70b7a9cea9
#
_cell.length_a   1.000
_cell.length_b   1.000
_cell.length_c   1.000
_cell.angle_alpha   90.00
_cell.angle_beta   90.00
_cell.angle_gamma   90.00
#
_symmetry.space_group_name_H-M   'P 1'
#
loop_
_entity.id
_entity.type
_entity.pdbx_description
1 polymer ?
#
loop_
_entity_poly.entity_id
_entity_poly.type
_entity_poly.pdbx_seq_one_letter_code
_entity_poly.pdbx_strand_id
1 'polypeptide(L)'
;MLNIDYRALISSADLIYHSPVEKAVEGQPIGNGEMGTFVWTTQNAIHFQLNRCDVFAVNKNHAGRQAGPTDYCGGCASLILDLGGEPFCQETFTQRLSLYDAEVSIAGVGISVRCFISAVSDVLVLEVNDQRPEPQPIHLTVSMWRPPLVKTKGHTAQHQFIDVVDSVCLVQEFTEKDHYCASAVAAQIVKDETHIKKDDNAHTIVTPAAMGKTEIMVSSASSWSSQTEVGMIAVNVLQETSDLPYKVLRKKHQNWWHRFWERTFVHIESQDNSINQDVGHFMSCVRNLHLYNMASTSRGSLPPKWNGSLFTTEGDKRQWGSQFWVWTTEMLYFPLFAADAIDLTNPYFSMYNRHFPDCECAAWQRWGIAGAYFPETAPFDGPTILPDDVALEVQAVLRGKKAYTELSERAYSFCQFDSHLRVITNPHIGRYSWISHVASSGSELAMQAWWRFRYTGDVEWLCNQGYPLLKGTVEFYRNLVEQGEDGQYYLYGTNVHEDFWGAKNSIMDLAAIRGTVPLAIRAAEILETDTDLRAKWRELIDNLAPYPMGSDHGSKALTGGFLADDAWAAGHLGDVDGQHNPEDIWLNPIFPFEDWTLETEDPRTDRIVQKTVELARWMPRIFAGAKLGTAIRTPIVWSRVGRGDQLPSVLASYYASFTPLVNGFSLFEGEQAHSIEHLGCI
;
A
#
# COMPACT_ATOMS: atom_id res chain seq x y z
N MET A 1 29.70 -18.08 14.54
CA MET A 1 28.33 -17.88 14.05
C MET A 1 27.47 -17.55 15.25
N LEU A 2 26.71 -16.46 15.21
CA LEU A 2 25.73 -16.14 16.26
C LEU A 2 24.66 -17.25 16.28
N ASN A 3 24.37 -17.77 17.46
CA ASN A 3 23.27 -18.73 17.62
C ASN A 3 21.98 -17.94 17.95
N ILE A 4 21.17 -17.68 16.92
CA ILE A 4 19.95 -16.88 17.04
C ILE A 4 18.77 -17.82 17.22
N ASP A 5 18.01 -17.64 18.29
CA ASP A 5 16.70 -18.24 18.45
C ASP A 5 15.64 -17.36 17.77
N TYR A 6 15.51 -17.53 16.43
CA TYR A 6 14.56 -16.79 15.63
C TYR A 6 13.11 -17.01 16.09
N ARG A 7 12.78 -18.20 16.58
CA ARG A 7 11.44 -18.47 17.10
C ARG A 7 11.13 -17.57 18.30
N ALA A 8 12.00 -17.56 19.30
CA ALA A 8 11.79 -16.73 20.49
C ALA A 8 11.74 -15.24 20.13
N LEU A 9 12.66 -14.80 19.26
CA LEU A 9 12.79 -13.41 18.83
C LEU A 9 11.54 -12.92 18.11
N ILE A 10 11.03 -13.68 17.13
CA ILE A 10 9.88 -13.26 16.32
C ILE A 10 8.57 -13.45 17.09
N SER A 11 8.42 -14.54 17.87
CA SER A 11 7.22 -14.82 18.65
C SER A 11 6.97 -13.82 19.78
N SER A 12 7.95 -12.97 20.12
CA SER A 12 7.73 -11.85 21.04
C SER A 12 6.73 -10.80 20.51
N ALA A 13 6.55 -10.77 19.18
CA ALA A 13 5.61 -9.90 18.49
C ALA A 13 4.26 -10.57 18.16
N ASP A 14 4.00 -11.79 18.62
CA ASP A 14 2.74 -12.49 18.37
C ASP A 14 1.54 -11.69 18.88
N LEU A 15 0.45 -11.73 18.12
CA LEU A 15 -0.82 -11.11 18.53
C LEU A 15 -1.63 -12.14 19.33
N ILE A 16 -1.92 -11.86 20.60
CA ILE A 16 -2.62 -12.77 21.49
C ILE A 16 -3.87 -12.09 22.05
N TYR A 17 -5.04 -12.68 21.80
CA TYR A 17 -6.34 -12.20 22.28
C TYR A 17 -6.91 -13.17 23.31
N HIS A 18 -7.47 -12.64 24.40
CA HIS A 18 -8.12 -13.37 25.47
C HIS A 18 -9.65 -13.19 25.49
N SER A 19 -10.19 -12.50 24.48
CA SER A 19 -11.61 -12.37 24.20
C SER A 19 -11.82 -12.22 22.70
N PRO A 20 -12.96 -12.67 22.15
CA PRO A 20 -13.36 -12.32 20.80
C PRO A 20 -13.34 -10.81 20.59
N VAL A 21 -12.94 -10.37 19.42
CA VAL A 21 -12.90 -8.94 19.07
C VAL A 21 -14.29 -8.41 18.79
N GLU A 22 -14.52 -7.12 19.07
CA GLU A 22 -15.83 -6.49 18.82
C GLU A 22 -16.03 -6.14 17.34
N LYS A 23 -14.93 -5.81 16.64
CA LYS A 23 -14.96 -5.36 15.24
C LYS A 23 -14.12 -6.28 14.36
N ALA A 24 -14.64 -6.60 13.20
CA ALA A 24 -13.96 -7.43 12.21
C ALA A 24 -12.56 -6.90 11.81
N VAL A 25 -12.39 -5.57 11.75
CA VAL A 25 -11.10 -4.91 11.44
C VAL A 25 -10.01 -5.13 12.50
N GLU A 26 -10.38 -5.61 13.68
CA GLU A 26 -9.45 -5.97 14.76
C GLU A 26 -8.97 -7.43 14.66
N GLY A 27 -9.43 -8.17 13.65
CA GLY A 27 -9.02 -9.54 13.37
C GLY A 27 -7.53 -9.71 13.14
N GLN A 28 -7.05 -10.95 13.22
CA GLN A 28 -5.65 -11.29 12.98
C GLN A 28 -5.40 -11.53 11.48
N PRO A 29 -4.42 -10.86 10.85
CA PRO A 29 -4.16 -10.96 9.43
C PRO A 29 -3.43 -12.27 9.08
N ILE A 30 -3.88 -12.96 8.02
CA ILE A 30 -3.15 -14.05 7.38
C ILE A 30 -3.20 -13.89 5.86
N GLY A 31 -2.10 -14.19 5.16
CA GLY A 31 -2.02 -14.05 3.71
C GLY A 31 -0.78 -14.67 3.11
N ASN A 32 -0.75 -14.73 1.78
CA ASN A 32 0.39 -15.24 1.01
C ASN A 32 0.87 -14.28 -0.07
N GLY A 33 0.33 -13.07 -0.10
CA GLY A 33 0.65 -12.04 -1.08
C GLY A 33 -0.32 -11.97 -2.26
N GLU A 34 -0.97 -13.07 -2.64
CA GLU A 34 -2.04 -13.12 -3.65
C GLU A 34 -3.41 -13.04 -3.00
N MET A 35 -3.65 -13.86 -1.97
CA MET A 35 -4.88 -13.84 -1.18
C MET A 35 -4.59 -13.56 0.29
N GLY A 36 -5.57 -12.98 0.97
CA GLY A 36 -5.49 -12.68 2.39
C GLY A 36 -6.85 -12.48 3.04
N THR A 37 -6.85 -12.54 4.37
CA THR A 37 -8.05 -12.30 5.19
C THR A 37 -7.65 -11.88 6.59
N PHE A 38 -8.55 -11.19 7.30
CA PHE A 38 -8.56 -11.23 8.75
C PHE A 38 -9.26 -12.48 9.26
N VAL A 39 -8.79 -12.99 10.38
CA VAL A 39 -9.44 -14.03 11.17
C VAL A 39 -10.01 -13.39 12.42
N TRP A 40 -11.33 -13.39 12.56
CA TRP A 40 -11.98 -12.90 13.78
C TRP A 40 -13.04 -13.88 14.26
N THR A 41 -13.33 -13.85 15.55
CA THR A 41 -14.24 -14.79 16.19
C THR A 41 -15.41 -14.07 16.85
N THR A 42 -16.56 -14.74 16.84
CA THR A 42 -17.69 -14.48 17.72
C THR A 42 -17.81 -15.62 18.73
N GLN A 43 -18.83 -15.62 19.58
CA GLN A 43 -19.00 -16.68 20.60
C GLN A 43 -19.14 -18.11 20.01
N ASN A 44 -19.68 -18.23 18.79
CA ASN A 44 -19.99 -19.51 18.15
C ASN A 44 -19.25 -19.74 16.81
N ALA A 45 -18.67 -18.74 16.21
CA ALA A 45 -18.15 -18.84 14.84
C ALA A 45 -16.81 -18.15 14.64
N ILE A 46 -16.11 -18.61 13.61
CA ILE A 46 -14.92 -17.96 13.04
C ILE A 46 -15.30 -17.38 11.70
N HIS A 47 -14.92 -16.14 11.47
CA HIS A 47 -15.29 -15.38 10.31
C HIS A 47 -14.06 -15.00 9.48
N PHE A 48 -14.27 -14.89 8.16
CA PHE A 48 -13.27 -14.47 7.19
C PHE A 48 -13.96 -13.67 6.08
N GLN A 49 -13.27 -12.68 5.53
CA GLN A 49 -13.55 -12.15 4.21
C GLN A 49 -12.32 -12.39 3.34
N LEU A 50 -12.44 -13.30 2.38
CA LEU A 50 -11.34 -13.57 1.44
C LEU A 50 -11.21 -12.43 0.45
N ASN A 51 -9.98 -11.96 0.31
CA ASN A 51 -9.60 -10.91 -0.62
C ASN A 51 -8.40 -11.38 -1.47
N ARG A 52 -8.27 -10.80 -2.67
CA ARG A 52 -7.13 -11.01 -3.58
C ARG A 52 -6.53 -9.68 -4.03
N CYS A 53 -5.22 -9.64 -4.25
CA CYS A 53 -4.54 -8.44 -4.73
C CYS A 53 -4.86 -8.09 -6.19
N ASP A 54 -5.34 -9.06 -6.99
CA ASP A 54 -5.56 -8.98 -8.43
C ASP A 54 -7.04 -8.91 -8.85
N VAL A 55 -7.93 -8.66 -7.88
CA VAL A 55 -9.37 -8.48 -8.14
C VAL A 55 -9.73 -7.00 -8.09
N PHE A 56 -9.98 -6.40 -9.26
CA PHE A 56 -10.30 -4.99 -9.40
C PHE A 56 -11.44 -4.74 -10.38
N ALA A 57 -12.30 -3.77 -10.06
CA ALA A 57 -13.02 -2.99 -11.03
C ALA A 57 -12.17 -1.77 -11.42
N VAL A 58 -12.12 -1.42 -12.69
CA VAL A 58 -11.42 -0.22 -13.19
C VAL A 58 -12.26 1.03 -12.95
N ASN A 59 -13.23 0.98 -12.08
CA ASN A 59 -14.10 2.12 -11.86
C ASN A 59 -13.31 3.36 -11.42
N LYS A 60 -12.87 4.12 -12.40
CA LYS A 60 -12.05 5.32 -12.27
C LYS A 60 -12.79 6.48 -11.57
N ASN A 61 -14.07 6.27 -11.21
CA ASN A 61 -14.91 7.28 -10.57
C ASN A 61 -14.67 7.48 -9.07
N HIS A 62 -13.91 6.61 -8.40
CA HIS A 62 -13.79 6.62 -6.96
C HIS A 62 -12.37 6.90 -6.47
N ALA A 63 -11.93 8.14 -6.65
CA ALA A 63 -10.80 8.69 -5.92
C ALA A 63 -11.21 9.36 -4.60
N GLY A 64 -12.43 9.15 -4.13
CA GLY A 64 -12.96 9.89 -3.01
C GLY A 64 -13.32 9.03 -1.79
N ARG A 65 -13.65 9.70 -0.70
CA ARG A 65 -14.06 9.16 0.60
C ARG A 65 -15.30 8.27 0.58
N GLN A 66 -16.01 8.19 -0.53
CA GLN A 66 -17.24 7.40 -0.64
C GLN A 66 -16.97 6.23 -1.56
N ALA A 67 -16.73 5.05 -0.96
CA ALA A 67 -16.87 3.80 -1.66
C ALA A 67 -18.29 3.73 -2.21
N GLY A 68 -18.42 3.91 -3.52
CA GLY A 68 -19.68 3.69 -4.19
C GLY A 68 -19.94 2.19 -4.34
N PRO A 69 -21.17 1.79 -4.70
CA PRO A 69 -21.51 0.38 -4.90
C PRO A 69 -20.76 -0.29 -6.06
N THR A 70 -19.85 0.40 -6.71
CA THR A 70 -19.07 -0.07 -7.88
C THR A 70 -17.57 -0.06 -7.66
N ASP A 71 -17.10 0.20 -6.44
CA ASP A 71 -15.68 0.20 -6.11
C ASP A 71 -15.26 -1.19 -5.61
N TYR A 72 -15.28 -2.16 -6.51
CA TYR A 72 -14.90 -3.53 -6.20
C TYR A 72 -13.39 -3.68 -6.24
N CYS A 73 -12.81 -3.93 -5.08
CA CYS A 73 -11.37 -4.06 -4.95
C CYS A 73 -11.02 -5.13 -3.91
N GLY A 74 -10.56 -6.24 -4.40
CA GLY A 74 -10.03 -7.34 -3.59
C GLY A 74 -11.04 -8.33 -3.06
N GLY A 75 -12.26 -7.93 -2.71
CA GLY A 75 -13.25 -8.79 -2.04
C GLY A 75 -13.75 -9.94 -2.94
N CYS A 76 -13.63 -11.19 -2.47
CA CYS A 76 -14.00 -12.39 -3.22
C CYS A 76 -15.18 -13.14 -2.61
N ALA A 77 -15.20 -13.35 -1.30
CA ALA A 77 -16.28 -14.04 -0.59
C ALA A 77 -16.23 -13.77 0.91
N SER A 78 -17.36 -13.88 1.57
CA SER A 78 -17.45 -14.02 3.03
C SER A 78 -17.54 -15.49 3.41
N LEU A 79 -16.80 -15.89 4.44
CA LEU A 79 -16.81 -17.24 5.00
C LEU A 79 -17.18 -17.18 6.47
N ILE A 80 -18.08 -18.07 6.90
CA ILE A 80 -18.45 -18.24 8.29
C ILE A 80 -18.33 -19.74 8.64
N LEU A 81 -17.45 -20.04 9.58
CA LEU A 81 -17.31 -21.37 10.15
C LEU A 81 -18.03 -21.40 11.51
N ASP A 82 -19.29 -21.84 11.51
CA ASP A 82 -20.08 -22.02 12.71
C ASP A 82 -19.82 -23.41 13.28
N LEU A 83 -19.40 -23.45 14.56
CA LEU A 83 -19.02 -24.67 15.27
C LEU A 83 -20.10 -25.15 16.24
N GLY A 84 -21.24 -24.46 16.25
CA GLY A 84 -22.37 -24.76 17.12
C GLY A 84 -22.10 -24.54 18.62
N GLY A 85 -23.13 -24.15 19.35
CA GLY A 85 -23.00 -23.74 20.76
C GLY A 85 -22.22 -22.42 20.89
N GLU A 86 -21.59 -22.19 22.01
CA GLU A 86 -20.79 -20.98 22.30
C GLU A 86 -19.40 -21.39 22.82
N PRO A 87 -18.56 -22.06 21.96
CA PRO A 87 -17.27 -22.57 22.42
C PRO A 87 -16.27 -21.48 22.76
N PHE A 88 -16.43 -20.26 22.24
CA PHE A 88 -15.50 -19.13 22.39
C PHE A 88 -15.96 -18.14 23.47
N CYS A 89 -16.37 -18.64 24.63
CA CYS A 89 -16.69 -17.80 25.78
C CYS A 89 -15.39 -17.20 26.41
N GLN A 90 -15.51 -16.04 27.06
CA GLN A 90 -14.37 -15.25 27.54
C GLN A 90 -13.40 -15.98 28.47
N GLU A 91 -13.90 -16.88 29.35
CA GLU A 91 -13.06 -17.49 30.37
C GLU A 91 -12.00 -18.46 29.86
N THR A 92 -12.22 -19.07 28.69
CA THR A 92 -11.31 -20.09 28.10
C THR A 92 -10.81 -19.74 26.75
N PHE A 93 -11.23 -18.59 26.23
CA PHE A 93 -10.87 -18.15 24.86
C PHE A 93 -9.42 -17.70 24.77
N THR A 94 -8.74 -18.19 23.77
CA THR A 94 -7.45 -17.64 23.33
C THR A 94 -7.37 -17.73 21.82
N GLN A 95 -7.05 -16.60 21.18
CA GLN A 95 -6.71 -16.56 19.76
C GLN A 95 -5.31 -15.96 19.61
N ARG A 96 -4.40 -16.70 18.98
CA ARG A 96 -3.01 -16.30 18.80
C ARG A 96 -2.61 -16.39 17.33
N LEU A 97 -2.13 -15.28 16.77
CA LEU A 97 -1.36 -15.28 15.55
C LEU A 97 0.13 -15.45 15.92
N SER A 98 0.72 -16.57 15.55
CA SER A 98 2.17 -16.74 15.59
C SER A 98 2.80 -16.11 14.35
N LEU A 99 3.59 -15.05 14.52
CA LEU A 99 4.28 -14.42 13.40
C LEU A 99 5.35 -15.35 12.81
N TYR A 100 6.02 -16.13 13.67
CA TYR A 100 7.08 -17.05 13.25
C TYR A 100 6.55 -18.19 12.36
N ASP A 101 5.42 -18.78 12.74
CA ASP A 101 4.78 -19.87 11.99
C ASP A 101 3.73 -19.35 10.98
N ALA A 102 3.36 -18.06 11.03
CA ALA A 102 2.29 -17.43 10.26
C ALA A 102 0.95 -18.18 10.32
N GLU A 103 0.59 -18.64 11.51
CA GLU A 103 -0.56 -19.49 11.78
C GLU A 103 -1.39 -18.88 12.92
N VAL A 104 -2.70 -18.82 12.72
CA VAL A 104 -3.65 -18.48 13.79
C VAL A 104 -4.10 -19.77 14.49
N SER A 105 -3.98 -19.80 15.81
CA SER A 105 -4.53 -20.83 16.68
C SER A 105 -5.62 -20.24 17.57
N ILE A 106 -6.77 -20.92 17.64
CA ILE A 106 -7.93 -20.51 18.42
C ILE A 106 -8.28 -21.66 19.35
N ALA A 107 -8.45 -21.37 20.63
CA ALA A 107 -8.88 -22.32 21.62
C ALA A 107 -10.15 -21.85 22.35
N GLY A 108 -11.02 -22.75 22.65
CA GLY A 108 -12.26 -22.55 23.42
C GLY A 108 -12.65 -23.79 24.22
N VAL A 109 -13.88 -23.83 24.69
CA VAL A 109 -14.37 -24.95 25.54
C VAL A 109 -14.42 -26.23 24.73
N GLY A 110 -13.47 -27.14 24.96
CA GLY A 110 -13.41 -28.46 24.32
C GLY A 110 -13.18 -28.43 22.82
N ILE A 111 -12.75 -27.28 22.25
CA ILE A 111 -12.49 -27.14 20.83
C ILE A 111 -11.22 -26.34 20.59
N SER A 112 -10.49 -26.70 19.54
CA SER A 112 -9.36 -25.91 19.04
C SER A 112 -9.35 -25.86 17.52
N VAL A 113 -8.94 -24.72 16.96
CA VAL A 113 -8.83 -24.52 15.53
C VAL A 113 -7.44 -23.94 15.21
N ARG A 114 -6.87 -24.39 14.12
CA ARG A 114 -5.67 -23.78 13.50
C ARG A 114 -5.99 -23.41 12.08
N CYS A 115 -5.53 -22.26 11.66
CA CYS A 115 -5.70 -21.85 10.27
C CYS A 115 -4.51 -21.02 9.77
N PHE A 116 -4.24 -21.14 8.48
CA PHE A 116 -3.23 -20.37 7.76
C PHE A 116 -3.59 -20.31 6.27
N ILE A 117 -3.17 -19.25 5.57
CA ILE A 117 -3.16 -19.26 4.12
C ILE A 117 -1.80 -19.81 3.70
N SER A 118 -1.81 -20.86 2.87
CA SER A 118 -0.59 -21.54 2.42
C SER A 118 0.38 -20.55 1.77
N ALA A 119 1.64 -20.57 2.22
CA ALA A 119 2.67 -19.68 1.67
C ALA A 119 3.07 -20.03 0.21
N VAL A 120 2.61 -21.18 -0.31
CA VAL A 120 3.02 -21.73 -1.61
C VAL A 120 1.85 -22.05 -2.54
N SER A 121 0.63 -21.79 -2.11
CA SER A 121 -0.60 -21.99 -2.92
C SER A 121 -1.73 -21.09 -2.41
N ASP A 122 -2.68 -20.76 -3.26
CA ASP A 122 -3.82 -19.89 -2.92
C ASP A 122 -4.92 -20.67 -2.21
N VAL A 123 -4.59 -21.21 -1.03
CA VAL A 123 -5.51 -22.02 -0.21
C VAL A 123 -5.43 -21.60 1.25
N LEU A 124 -6.59 -21.28 1.82
CA LEU A 124 -6.81 -21.19 3.26
C LEU A 124 -7.05 -22.63 3.79
N VAL A 125 -6.24 -23.05 4.74
CA VAL A 125 -6.27 -24.38 5.34
C VAL A 125 -6.63 -24.25 6.82
N LEU A 126 -7.63 -25.05 7.27
CA LEU A 126 -8.03 -25.10 8.67
C LEU A 126 -8.04 -26.56 9.17
N GLU A 127 -7.67 -26.74 10.42
CA GLU A 127 -7.88 -27.99 11.18
C GLU A 127 -8.72 -27.66 12.42
N VAL A 128 -9.92 -28.18 12.49
CA VAL A 128 -10.80 -28.12 13.67
C VAL A 128 -10.61 -29.42 14.45
N ASN A 129 -10.35 -29.32 15.75
CA ASN A 129 -10.31 -30.48 16.66
C ASN A 129 -11.38 -30.30 17.75
N ASP A 130 -12.52 -31.00 17.60
CA ASP A 130 -13.65 -30.96 18.51
C ASP A 130 -13.56 -32.14 19.51
N GLN A 131 -13.44 -31.82 20.77
CA GLN A 131 -13.39 -32.78 21.87
C GLN A 131 -14.52 -32.55 22.88
N ARG A 132 -15.57 -31.83 22.49
CA ARG A 132 -16.74 -31.59 23.33
C ARG A 132 -17.47 -32.93 23.59
N PRO A 133 -17.98 -33.15 24.82
CA PRO A 133 -18.78 -34.36 25.10
C PRO A 133 -20.02 -34.47 24.21
N GLU A 134 -20.59 -33.33 23.82
CA GLU A 134 -21.72 -33.22 22.89
C GLU A 134 -21.28 -32.41 21.65
N PRO A 135 -20.63 -33.09 20.69
CA PRO A 135 -20.16 -32.42 19.47
C PRO A 135 -21.35 -31.89 18.67
N GLN A 136 -21.13 -30.79 17.96
CA GLN A 136 -22.13 -30.15 17.11
C GLN A 136 -21.78 -30.32 15.63
N PRO A 137 -22.73 -30.25 14.71
CA PRO A 137 -22.45 -30.13 13.29
C PRO A 137 -21.57 -28.88 13.00
N ILE A 138 -20.65 -29.04 12.08
CA ILE A 138 -19.88 -27.91 11.56
C ILE A 138 -20.60 -27.37 10.34
N HIS A 139 -20.83 -26.06 10.29
CA HIS A 139 -21.42 -25.36 9.16
C HIS A 139 -20.37 -24.40 8.55
N LEU A 140 -19.96 -24.66 7.31
CA LEU A 140 -19.13 -23.74 6.53
C LEU A 140 -20.00 -23.04 5.50
N THR A 141 -20.28 -21.76 5.71
CA THR A 141 -21.05 -20.93 4.80
C THR A 141 -20.12 -20.09 3.93
N VAL A 142 -20.27 -20.20 2.62
CA VAL A 142 -19.66 -19.31 1.62
C VAL A 142 -20.76 -18.40 1.09
N SER A 143 -20.54 -17.08 1.12
CA SER A 143 -21.57 -16.13 0.72
C SER A 143 -21.01 -14.89 0.04
N MET A 144 -21.90 -14.23 -0.71
CA MET A 144 -21.63 -12.92 -1.32
C MET A 144 -22.53 -11.87 -0.66
N TRP A 145 -21.96 -10.71 -0.34
CA TRP A 145 -22.67 -9.57 0.26
C TRP A 145 -23.51 -8.76 -0.73
N ARG A 146 -23.27 -8.93 -2.03
CA ARG A 146 -24.03 -8.25 -3.10
C ARG A 146 -25.18 -9.10 -3.57
N PRO A 147 -26.25 -8.47 -4.18
CA PRO A 147 -27.20 -9.22 -4.98
C PRO A 147 -26.53 -9.93 -6.17
N PRO A 148 -27.14 -11.01 -6.71
CA PRO A 148 -26.54 -11.78 -7.83
C PRO A 148 -26.19 -10.94 -9.05
N LEU A 149 -26.86 -9.82 -9.26
CA LEU A 149 -26.61 -8.90 -10.36
C LEU A 149 -26.74 -7.45 -9.90
N VAL A 150 -25.66 -6.67 -10.09
CA VAL A 150 -25.64 -5.21 -9.88
C VAL A 150 -25.21 -4.54 -11.18
N LYS A 151 -26.00 -3.55 -11.62
CA LYS A 151 -25.68 -2.72 -12.80
C LYS A 151 -25.65 -1.26 -12.39
N THR A 152 -24.55 -0.60 -12.71
CA THR A 152 -24.38 0.84 -12.57
C THR A 152 -23.82 1.42 -13.86
N LYS A 153 -23.62 2.74 -13.96
CA LYS A 153 -23.14 3.37 -15.19
C LYS A 153 -21.90 2.68 -15.76
N GLY A 154 -22.05 1.91 -16.84
CA GLY A 154 -20.94 1.27 -17.56
C GLY A 154 -20.27 0.13 -16.84
N HIS A 155 -20.83 -0.35 -15.73
CA HIS A 155 -20.29 -1.44 -14.93
C HIS A 155 -21.36 -2.47 -14.60
N THR A 156 -21.01 -3.74 -14.68
CA THR A 156 -21.86 -4.88 -14.27
C THR A 156 -21.04 -5.75 -13.34
N ALA A 157 -21.57 -6.05 -12.16
CA ALA A 157 -21.07 -7.06 -11.26
C ALA A 157 -22.10 -8.18 -11.14
N GLN A 158 -21.68 -9.41 -11.33
CA GLN A 158 -22.52 -10.58 -11.14
C GLN A 158 -21.81 -11.66 -10.37
N HIS A 159 -22.57 -12.51 -9.68
CA HIS A 159 -22.03 -13.71 -9.07
C HIS A 159 -23.02 -14.86 -9.20
N GLN A 160 -22.48 -16.08 -9.13
CA GLN A 160 -23.24 -17.32 -9.12
C GLN A 160 -22.48 -18.42 -8.41
N PHE A 161 -23.19 -19.39 -7.89
CA PHE A 161 -22.61 -20.66 -7.48
C PHE A 161 -22.63 -21.65 -8.65
N ILE A 162 -21.50 -22.30 -8.90
CA ILE A 162 -21.43 -23.39 -9.89
C ILE A 162 -21.55 -24.74 -9.19
N ASP A 163 -22.17 -25.71 -9.86
CA ASP A 163 -22.32 -27.06 -9.33
C ASP A 163 -21.00 -27.83 -9.43
N VAL A 164 -20.46 -28.22 -8.28
CA VAL A 164 -19.26 -29.03 -8.13
C VAL A 164 -19.55 -30.13 -7.14
N VAL A 165 -18.93 -31.31 -7.36
CA VAL A 165 -19.11 -32.45 -6.46
C VAL A 165 -18.38 -32.19 -5.14
N ASP A 166 -19.07 -32.44 -4.02
CA ASP A 166 -18.55 -32.38 -2.64
C ASP A 166 -17.89 -31.05 -2.24
N SER A 167 -18.15 -29.96 -2.99
CA SER A 167 -17.63 -28.64 -2.70
C SER A 167 -18.61 -27.54 -3.08
N VAL A 168 -18.39 -26.35 -2.55
CA VAL A 168 -19.11 -25.11 -2.93
C VAL A 168 -18.14 -24.24 -3.73
N CYS A 169 -18.57 -23.73 -4.86
CA CYS A 169 -17.77 -22.79 -5.64
C CYS A 169 -18.60 -21.56 -6.02
N LEU A 170 -18.20 -20.41 -5.50
CA LEU A 170 -18.73 -19.08 -5.80
C LEU A 170 -17.85 -18.40 -6.84
N VAL A 171 -18.44 -17.96 -7.95
CA VAL A 171 -17.78 -17.19 -9.00
C VAL A 171 -18.39 -15.81 -9.05
N GLN A 172 -17.54 -14.77 -9.12
CA GLN A 172 -17.97 -13.40 -9.40
C GLN A 172 -17.27 -12.86 -10.64
N GLU A 173 -17.93 -11.95 -11.33
CA GLU A 173 -17.44 -11.33 -12.56
C GLU A 173 -17.77 -9.84 -12.57
N PHE A 174 -16.81 -9.03 -13.01
CA PHE A 174 -16.98 -7.61 -13.28
C PHE A 174 -16.75 -7.37 -14.77
N THR A 175 -17.67 -6.63 -15.38
CA THR A 175 -17.54 -6.19 -16.77
C THR A 175 -17.73 -4.69 -16.84
N GLU A 176 -16.71 -4.02 -17.33
CA GLU A 176 -16.69 -2.59 -17.60
C GLU A 176 -16.14 -2.41 -19.00
N LYS A 177 -16.78 -1.63 -19.86
CA LYS A 177 -16.35 -1.30 -21.22
C LYS A 177 -15.25 -2.22 -21.81
N ASP A 178 -13.98 -1.95 -21.48
CA ASP A 178 -12.81 -2.67 -22.03
C ASP A 178 -12.10 -3.53 -20.96
N HIS A 179 -12.66 -3.64 -19.74
CA HIS A 179 -12.09 -4.40 -18.64
C HIS A 179 -13.02 -5.53 -18.20
N TYR A 180 -12.43 -6.69 -17.99
CA TYR A 180 -13.06 -7.85 -17.40
C TYR A 180 -12.20 -8.33 -16.23
N CYS A 181 -12.84 -8.66 -15.12
CA CYS A 181 -12.19 -9.32 -13.99
C CYS A 181 -13.14 -10.33 -13.39
N ALA A 182 -12.65 -11.55 -13.18
CA ALA A 182 -13.38 -12.60 -12.48
C ALA A 182 -12.57 -13.16 -11.34
N SER A 183 -13.25 -13.60 -10.27
CA SER A 183 -12.64 -14.42 -9.23
C SER A 183 -13.56 -15.55 -8.81
N ALA A 184 -12.96 -16.60 -8.27
CA ALA A 184 -13.69 -17.73 -7.70
C ALA A 184 -13.14 -18.09 -6.34
N VAL A 185 -14.04 -18.58 -5.47
CA VAL A 185 -13.73 -19.18 -4.18
C VAL A 185 -14.38 -20.54 -4.12
N ALA A 186 -13.56 -21.60 -4.01
CA ALA A 186 -14.03 -22.96 -3.84
C ALA A 186 -13.71 -23.46 -2.43
N ALA A 187 -14.70 -24.09 -1.76
CA ALA A 187 -14.60 -24.52 -0.37
C ALA A 187 -15.04 -25.97 -0.20
N GLN A 188 -14.33 -26.73 0.62
CA GLN A 188 -14.60 -28.12 0.96
C GLN A 188 -14.33 -28.40 2.44
N ILE A 189 -15.15 -29.26 3.03
CA ILE A 189 -14.85 -29.94 4.30
C ILE A 189 -14.42 -31.37 3.94
N VAL A 190 -13.19 -31.74 4.31
CA VAL A 190 -12.65 -33.08 4.03
C VAL A 190 -13.22 -34.05 5.07
N LYS A 191 -14.41 -34.54 4.79
CA LYS A 191 -15.14 -35.51 5.67
C LYS A 191 -16.22 -36.22 4.87
N ASP A 192 -16.45 -37.49 5.22
CA ASP A 192 -17.57 -38.26 4.66
C ASP A 192 -18.92 -37.70 5.14
N GLU A 193 -19.96 -37.93 4.34
CA GLU A 193 -21.36 -37.58 4.67
C GLU A 193 -21.67 -36.10 4.85
N THR A 194 -20.98 -35.22 4.12
CA THR A 194 -21.33 -33.79 4.06
C THR A 194 -22.56 -33.57 3.17
N HIS A 195 -23.38 -32.57 3.49
CA HIS A 195 -24.45 -32.11 2.60
C HIS A 195 -24.42 -30.60 2.40
N ILE A 196 -24.87 -30.13 1.24
CA ILE A 196 -24.86 -28.72 0.88
C ILE A 196 -26.28 -28.17 0.92
N LYS A 197 -26.50 -27.13 1.74
CA LYS A 197 -27.69 -26.30 1.72
C LYS A 197 -27.45 -25.13 0.76
N LYS A 198 -28.36 -24.92 -0.17
CA LYS A 198 -28.24 -23.90 -1.23
C LYS A 198 -29.24 -22.77 -1.00
N ASP A 199 -28.75 -21.53 -1.13
CA ASP A 199 -29.52 -20.29 -1.13
C ASP A 199 -28.98 -19.41 -2.27
N ASP A 200 -29.71 -18.39 -2.71
CA ASP A 200 -29.29 -17.52 -3.83
C ASP A 200 -27.96 -16.81 -3.59
N ASN A 201 -27.69 -16.38 -2.36
CA ASN A 201 -26.47 -15.62 -2.00
C ASN A 201 -25.53 -16.39 -1.07
N ALA A 202 -25.85 -17.62 -0.68
CA ALA A 202 -25.06 -18.38 0.28
C ALA A 202 -25.23 -19.89 0.11
N HIS A 203 -24.13 -20.62 0.05
CA HIS A 203 -24.15 -22.07 0.15
C HIS A 203 -23.44 -22.51 1.43
N THR A 204 -24.02 -23.48 2.14
CA THR A 204 -23.48 -23.99 3.41
C THR A 204 -23.20 -25.48 3.32
N ILE A 205 -21.94 -25.88 3.55
CA ILE A 205 -21.54 -27.27 3.76
C ILE A 205 -21.79 -27.62 5.22
N VAL A 206 -22.52 -28.70 5.46
CA VAL A 206 -22.89 -29.18 6.80
C VAL A 206 -22.34 -30.58 7.01
N THR A 207 -21.65 -30.80 8.14
CA THR A 207 -21.16 -32.11 8.55
C THR A 207 -22.10 -32.75 9.58
N PRO A 208 -22.10 -34.09 9.75
CA PRO A 208 -22.64 -34.70 10.94
C PRO A 208 -21.87 -34.25 12.19
N ALA A 209 -22.55 -34.21 13.33
CA ALA A 209 -21.90 -33.99 14.63
C ALA A 209 -20.94 -35.15 14.95
N ALA A 210 -19.68 -34.85 15.18
CA ALA A 210 -18.67 -35.86 15.50
C ALA A 210 -17.47 -35.24 16.22
N MET A 211 -16.96 -35.99 17.21
CA MET A 211 -15.68 -35.66 17.86
C MET A 211 -14.51 -35.93 16.93
N GLY A 212 -13.41 -35.25 17.18
CA GLY A 212 -12.14 -35.45 16.49
C GLY A 212 -11.77 -34.35 15.54
N LYS A 213 -10.90 -34.67 14.58
CA LYS A 213 -10.33 -33.70 13.63
C LYS A 213 -11.17 -33.62 12.37
N THR A 214 -11.35 -32.41 11.90
CA THR A 214 -11.97 -32.06 10.60
C THR A 214 -11.08 -31.07 9.89
N GLU A 215 -10.70 -31.39 8.67
CA GLU A 215 -9.90 -30.52 7.80
C GLU A 215 -10.83 -29.74 6.85
N ILE A 216 -10.56 -28.46 6.69
CA ILE A 216 -11.32 -27.56 5.82
C ILE A 216 -10.34 -26.83 4.92
N MET A 217 -10.67 -26.74 3.65
CA MET A 217 -9.85 -26.07 2.67
C MET A 217 -10.69 -25.11 1.84
N VAL A 218 -10.15 -23.93 1.56
CA VAL A 218 -10.79 -22.92 0.74
C VAL A 218 -9.75 -22.33 -0.20
N SER A 219 -9.90 -22.55 -1.50
CA SER A 219 -9.04 -22.02 -2.54
C SER A 219 -9.63 -20.76 -3.15
N SER A 220 -8.80 -19.95 -3.78
CA SER A 220 -9.26 -18.86 -4.63
C SER A 220 -8.45 -18.75 -5.91
N ALA A 221 -9.09 -18.21 -6.95
CA ALA A 221 -8.47 -17.91 -8.23
C ALA A 221 -9.05 -16.63 -8.82
N SER A 222 -8.31 -16.01 -9.75
CA SER A 222 -8.77 -14.84 -10.50
C SER A 222 -8.35 -14.90 -11.97
N SER A 223 -8.98 -14.11 -12.81
CA SER A 223 -8.60 -13.93 -14.21
C SER A 223 -9.11 -12.60 -14.75
N TRP A 224 -8.33 -11.97 -15.61
CA TRP A 224 -8.73 -10.79 -16.39
C TRP A 224 -9.15 -11.17 -17.84
N SER A 225 -9.31 -12.45 -18.10
CA SER A 225 -9.78 -12.97 -19.39
C SER A 225 -11.15 -13.62 -19.24
N SER A 226 -12.13 -13.15 -19.99
CA SER A 226 -13.48 -13.76 -20.05
C SER A 226 -13.52 -15.16 -20.70
N GLN A 227 -12.40 -15.60 -21.26
CA GLN A 227 -12.27 -16.96 -21.82
C GLN A 227 -11.82 -17.98 -20.77
N THR A 228 -11.50 -17.53 -19.55
CA THR A 228 -10.97 -18.39 -18.49
C THR A 228 -12.11 -18.85 -17.57
N GLU A 229 -12.24 -20.15 -17.40
CA GLU A 229 -13.18 -20.76 -16.44
C GLU A 229 -12.58 -20.68 -15.02
N VAL A 230 -12.57 -19.49 -14.43
CA VAL A 230 -11.93 -19.20 -13.14
C VAL A 230 -12.42 -20.11 -12.01
N GLY A 231 -13.70 -20.51 -12.04
CA GLY A 231 -14.28 -21.45 -11.08
C GLY A 231 -13.59 -22.80 -11.10
N MET A 232 -13.31 -23.33 -12.30
CA MET A 232 -12.60 -24.60 -12.44
C MET A 232 -11.14 -24.51 -12.00
N ILE A 233 -10.49 -23.36 -12.18
CA ILE A 233 -9.12 -23.15 -11.64
C ILE A 233 -9.15 -23.27 -10.11
N ALA A 234 -10.08 -22.56 -9.44
CA ALA A 234 -10.21 -22.63 -7.97
C ALA A 234 -10.50 -24.06 -7.50
N VAL A 235 -11.41 -24.77 -8.20
CA VAL A 235 -11.74 -26.18 -7.87
C VAL A 235 -10.54 -27.10 -8.04
N ASN A 236 -9.78 -26.96 -9.11
CA ASN A 236 -8.59 -27.80 -9.34
C ASN A 236 -7.52 -27.56 -8.26
N VAL A 237 -7.25 -26.29 -7.90
CA VAL A 237 -6.33 -25.95 -6.81
C VAL A 237 -6.81 -26.56 -5.48
N LEU A 238 -8.11 -26.52 -5.23
CA LEU A 238 -8.72 -27.14 -4.03
C LEU A 238 -8.48 -28.65 -4.00
N GLN A 239 -8.77 -29.34 -5.11
CA GLN A 239 -8.60 -30.79 -5.23
C GLN A 239 -7.15 -31.23 -5.07
N GLU A 240 -6.23 -30.61 -5.80
CA GLU A 240 -4.79 -30.88 -5.71
C GLU A 240 -4.26 -30.69 -4.27
N THR A 241 -4.82 -29.71 -3.55
CA THR A 241 -4.44 -29.44 -2.17
C THR A 241 -5.04 -30.44 -1.21
N SER A 242 -6.30 -30.84 -1.41
CA SER A 242 -7.01 -31.79 -0.53
C SER A 242 -6.44 -33.21 -0.58
N ASP A 243 -5.73 -33.56 -1.64
CA ASP A 243 -5.00 -34.81 -1.77
C ASP A 243 -3.76 -34.88 -0.85
N LEU A 244 -3.33 -33.75 -0.29
CA LEU A 244 -2.16 -33.67 0.59
C LEU A 244 -2.59 -33.68 2.07
N PRO A 245 -1.94 -34.49 2.92
CA PRO A 245 -2.21 -34.45 4.35
C PRO A 245 -1.95 -33.05 4.95
N TYR A 246 -2.80 -32.60 5.86
CA TYR A 246 -2.66 -31.33 6.58
C TYR A 246 -1.23 -31.06 7.09
N LYS A 247 -0.59 -32.08 7.68
CA LYS A 247 0.77 -31.97 8.20
C LYS A 247 1.81 -31.60 7.13
N VAL A 248 1.59 -32.07 5.89
CA VAL A 248 2.47 -31.77 4.73
C VAL A 248 2.29 -30.32 4.30
N LEU A 249 1.03 -29.87 4.18
CA LEU A 249 0.69 -28.50 3.84
C LEU A 249 1.27 -27.52 4.87
N ARG A 250 1.01 -27.79 6.15
CA ARG A 250 1.51 -26.98 7.25
C ARG A 250 3.04 -26.93 7.26
N LYS A 251 3.74 -28.04 7.01
CA LYS A 251 5.21 -28.08 6.96
C LYS A 251 5.78 -27.25 5.80
N LYS A 252 5.17 -27.32 4.61
CA LYS A 252 5.56 -26.49 3.45
C LYS A 252 5.40 -24.99 3.77
N HIS A 253 4.26 -24.62 4.36
CA HIS A 253 3.97 -23.27 4.81
C HIS A 253 5.00 -22.75 5.81
N GLN A 254 5.20 -23.49 6.91
CA GLN A 254 6.19 -23.13 7.95
C GLN A 254 7.63 -23.04 7.42
N ASN A 255 8.05 -23.95 6.53
CA ASN A 255 9.37 -23.91 5.95
C ASN A 255 9.64 -22.62 5.16
N TRP A 256 8.62 -22.09 4.46
CA TRP A 256 8.74 -20.81 3.77
C TRP A 256 8.95 -19.66 4.77
N TRP A 257 8.08 -19.57 5.78
CA TRP A 257 8.11 -18.51 6.78
C TRP A 257 9.40 -18.54 7.63
N HIS A 258 9.84 -19.73 8.05
CA HIS A 258 11.09 -19.84 8.82
C HIS A 258 12.29 -19.35 8.01
N ARG A 259 12.39 -19.70 6.73
CA ARG A 259 13.44 -19.18 5.84
C ARG A 259 13.34 -17.66 5.64
N PHE A 260 12.14 -17.12 5.60
CA PHE A 260 11.93 -15.69 5.53
C PHE A 260 12.52 -14.98 6.76
N TRP A 261 12.24 -15.49 7.95
CA TRP A 261 12.71 -14.92 9.20
C TRP A 261 14.21 -15.12 9.43
N GLU A 262 14.85 -16.13 8.84
CA GLU A 262 16.28 -16.39 8.93
C GLU A 262 17.15 -15.38 8.16
N ARG A 263 16.59 -14.50 7.32
CA ARG A 263 17.32 -13.53 6.50
C ARG A 263 17.95 -12.42 7.33
N THR A 264 17.18 -11.87 8.28
CA THR A 264 17.59 -10.71 9.08
C THR A 264 16.86 -10.66 10.41
N PHE A 265 17.48 -10.04 11.38
CA PHE A 265 16.83 -9.75 12.66
C PHE A 265 17.30 -8.39 13.20
N VAL A 266 16.48 -7.82 14.08
CA VAL A 266 16.84 -6.68 14.92
C VAL A 266 16.44 -7.04 16.34
N HIS A 267 17.36 -6.86 17.28
CA HIS A 267 17.13 -6.99 18.70
C HIS A 267 17.66 -5.76 19.41
N ILE A 268 16.77 -5.03 20.07
CA ILE A 268 17.10 -3.79 20.77
C ILE A 268 16.75 -4.00 22.24
N GLU A 269 17.73 -3.85 23.11
CA GLU A 269 17.55 -3.89 24.56
C GLU A 269 17.69 -2.48 25.13
N SER A 270 16.75 -2.09 26.01
CA SER A 270 16.89 -0.87 26.78
C SER A 270 17.74 -1.13 28.01
N GLN A 271 18.76 -0.32 28.24
CA GLN A 271 19.57 -0.37 29.47
C GLN A 271 18.96 0.47 30.62
N ASP A 272 17.97 1.28 30.31
CA ASP A 272 17.30 2.15 31.27
C ASP A 272 16.01 1.51 31.78
N ASN A 273 16.10 0.86 32.94
CA ASN A 273 14.95 0.28 33.63
C ASN A 273 14.01 1.35 34.26
N SER A 274 14.32 2.65 34.14
CA SER A 274 13.48 3.74 34.68
C SER A 274 12.30 4.08 33.78
N ILE A 275 12.30 3.67 32.51
CA ILE A 275 11.18 3.78 31.61
C ILE A 275 10.34 2.50 31.78
N ASN A 276 9.14 2.62 32.29
CA ASN A 276 8.21 1.51 32.57
C ASN A 276 7.79 0.67 31.35
N GLN A 277 8.39 0.85 30.20
CA GLN A 277 8.16 0.13 28.97
C GLN A 277 9.48 -0.01 28.22
N ASP A 278 9.81 -1.22 27.82
CA ASP A 278 10.95 -1.50 26.94
C ASP A 278 10.64 -1.02 25.51
N VAL A 279 10.97 0.25 25.23
CA VAL A 279 10.75 0.87 23.92
C VAL A 279 11.54 0.13 22.83
N GLY A 280 12.73 -0.39 23.14
CA GLY A 280 13.54 -1.16 22.19
C GLY A 280 12.84 -2.45 21.79
N HIS A 281 12.30 -3.18 22.76
CA HIS A 281 11.49 -4.37 22.49
C HIS A 281 10.25 -4.05 21.67
N PHE A 282 9.52 -2.97 22.03
CA PHE A 282 8.36 -2.52 21.28
C PHE A 282 8.70 -2.20 19.82
N MET A 283 9.80 -1.47 19.54
CA MET A 283 10.25 -1.18 18.17
C MET A 283 10.58 -2.46 17.38
N SER A 284 11.22 -3.44 18.04
CA SER A 284 11.49 -4.74 17.43
C SER A 284 10.20 -5.48 17.05
N CYS A 285 9.18 -5.42 17.91
CA CYS A 285 7.86 -6.00 17.65
C CYS A 285 7.15 -5.31 16.47
N VAL A 286 7.17 -3.97 16.42
CA VAL A 286 6.57 -3.18 15.33
C VAL A 286 7.23 -3.52 13.99
N ARG A 287 8.57 -3.58 13.95
CA ARG A 287 9.31 -4.02 12.76
C ARG A 287 8.90 -5.42 12.30
N ASN A 288 8.84 -6.39 13.22
CA ASN A 288 8.47 -7.76 12.89
C ASN A 288 7.02 -7.83 12.38
N LEU A 289 6.10 -7.09 12.99
CA LEU A 289 4.71 -7.00 12.52
C LEU A 289 4.62 -6.40 11.12
N HIS A 290 5.38 -5.34 10.82
CA HIS A 290 5.44 -4.75 9.49
C HIS A 290 5.95 -5.75 8.44
N LEU A 291 7.07 -6.42 8.71
CA LEU A 291 7.64 -7.43 7.79
C LEU A 291 6.69 -8.62 7.59
N TYR A 292 6.00 -9.04 8.65
CA TYR A 292 4.96 -10.06 8.54
C TYR A 292 3.83 -9.64 7.61
N ASN A 293 3.32 -8.42 7.80
CA ASN A 293 2.24 -7.88 6.96
C ASN A 293 2.68 -7.76 5.50
N MET A 294 3.90 -7.26 5.23
CA MET A 294 4.42 -7.16 3.87
C MET A 294 4.63 -8.53 3.22
N ALA A 295 5.17 -9.51 3.97
CA ALA A 295 5.33 -10.89 3.48
C ALA A 295 3.98 -11.60 3.25
N SER A 296 2.92 -11.18 3.96
CA SER A 296 1.55 -11.68 3.78
C SER A 296 0.80 -11.03 2.62
N THR A 297 1.27 -9.86 2.09
CA THR A 297 0.48 -9.04 1.16
C THR A 297 1.21 -8.60 -0.09
N SER A 298 2.55 -8.69 -0.14
CA SER A 298 3.36 -8.20 -1.26
C SER A 298 4.23 -9.29 -1.90
N ARG A 299 3.58 -10.35 -2.41
CA ARG A 299 4.23 -11.43 -3.16
C ARG A 299 3.44 -11.85 -4.41
N GLY A 300 2.32 -11.19 -4.64
CA GLY A 300 1.43 -11.47 -5.76
C GLY A 300 1.76 -10.67 -7.03
N SER A 301 0.78 -10.60 -7.92
CA SER A 301 0.91 -9.91 -9.21
C SER A 301 0.85 -8.38 -9.09
N LEU A 302 0.27 -7.87 -8.00
CA LEU A 302 0.14 -6.45 -7.68
C LEU A 302 0.59 -6.18 -6.24
N PRO A 303 1.05 -4.95 -5.93
CA PRO A 303 1.39 -4.56 -4.57
C PRO A 303 0.14 -4.49 -3.69
N PRO A 304 0.28 -4.56 -2.35
CA PRO A 304 -0.81 -4.27 -1.45
C PRO A 304 -1.24 -2.81 -1.60
N LYS A 305 -2.52 -2.56 -1.45
CA LYS A 305 -3.01 -1.20 -1.28
C LYS A 305 -2.68 -0.71 0.14
N TRP A 306 -2.31 0.55 0.25
CA TRP A 306 -2.05 1.18 1.55
C TRP A 306 -3.27 1.14 2.49
N ASN A 307 -4.49 1.23 1.94
CA ASN A 307 -5.75 1.21 2.66
C ASN A 307 -6.35 -0.20 2.67
N GLY A 308 -6.12 -0.92 3.74
CA GLY A 308 -6.70 -2.24 4.00
C GLY A 308 -5.97 -3.41 3.35
N SER A 309 -5.03 -3.17 2.45
CA SER A 309 -4.23 -4.25 1.84
C SER A 309 -5.11 -5.41 1.33
N LEU A 310 -4.85 -6.64 1.79
CA LEU A 310 -5.67 -7.83 1.57
C LEU A 310 -6.64 -8.12 2.72
N PHE A 311 -6.87 -7.18 3.64
CA PHE A 311 -7.54 -7.45 4.92
C PHE A 311 -8.84 -6.66 5.10
N THR A 312 -9.55 -6.35 4.03
CA THR A 312 -10.88 -5.71 4.12
C THR A 312 -11.92 -6.66 4.69
N THR A 313 -12.91 -6.15 5.42
CA THR A 313 -13.90 -6.94 6.17
C THR A 313 -15.35 -6.49 5.96
N GLU A 314 -15.59 -5.39 5.24
CA GLU A 314 -16.92 -4.82 5.04
C GLU A 314 -17.40 -4.93 3.57
N GLY A 315 -17.16 -6.08 2.96
CA GLY A 315 -17.55 -6.32 1.58
C GLY A 315 -16.79 -5.41 0.61
N ASP A 316 -17.52 -4.64 -0.18
CA ASP A 316 -16.94 -3.74 -1.19
C ASP A 316 -16.58 -2.35 -0.64
N LYS A 317 -16.85 -2.08 0.64
CA LYS A 317 -16.54 -0.79 1.22
C LYS A 317 -15.04 -0.63 1.40
N ARG A 318 -14.46 0.24 0.60
CA ARG A 318 -13.05 0.64 0.71
C ARG A 318 -12.95 2.11 0.38
N GLN A 319 -12.45 2.90 1.31
CA GLN A 319 -12.12 4.28 1.03
C GLN A 319 -11.00 4.38 0.01
N TRP A 320 -10.98 5.47 -0.77
CA TRP A 320 -9.97 5.76 -1.77
C TRP A 320 -9.86 4.70 -2.88
N GLY A 321 -10.85 3.84 -2.99
CA GLY A 321 -11.15 2.96 -4.09
C GLY A 321 -10.03 2.08 -4.61
N SER A 322 -10.04 1.82 -5.91
CA SER A 322 -9.09 0.99 -6.62
C SER A 322 -7.76 1.70 -6.96
N GLN A 323 -7.58 2.96 -6.55
CA GLN A 323 -6.40 3.74 -6.88
C GLN A 323 -5.20 3.37 -6.00
N PHE A 324 -4.01 3.36 -6.60
CA PHE A 324 -2.74 3.35 -5.90
C PHE A 324 -2.24 4.79 -5.78
N TRP A 325 -1.81 5.17 -4.58
CA TRP A 325 -1.24 6.47 -4.25
C TRP A 325 0.25 6.28 -4.04
N VAL A 326 1.09 7.02 -4.72
CA VAL A 326 2.55 6.86 -4.63
C VAL A 326 3.02 7.13 -3.21
N TRP A 327 2.67 8.29 -2.65
CA TRP A 327 3.08 8.71 -1.30
C TRP A 327 2.82 7.67 -0.22
N THR A 328 1.60 7.13 -0.16
CA THR A 328 1.21 6.18 0.89
C THR A 328 1.69 4.77 0.61
N THR A 329 1.74 4.37 -0.67
CA THR A 329 2.20 3.02 -1.04
C THR A 329 3.70 2.87 -0.83
N GLU A 330 4.52 3.86 -1.19
CA GLU A 330 5.97 3.76 -1.07
C GLU A 330 6.45 3.57 0.37
N MET A 331 5.73 4.13 1.36
CA MET A 331 6.07 4.01 2.78
C MET A 331 6.01 2.55 3.26
N LEU A 332 5.18 1.71 2.65
CA LEU A 332 5.15 0.28 2.94
C LEU A 332 6.48 -0.40 2.62
N TYR A 333 7.21 0.13 1.64
CA TYR A 333 8.42 -0.48 1.09
C TYR A 333 9.73 0.03 1.70
N PHE A 334 9.75 1.17 2.39
CA PHE A 334 10.98 1.74 2.96
C PHE A 334 11.81 0.77 3.79
N PRO A 335 11.25 -0.03 4.72
CA PRO A 335 12.05 -0.93 5.54
C PRO A 335 12.57 -2.16 4.80
N LEU A 336 11.98 -2.54 3.67
CA LEU A 336 12.23 -3.82 3.02
C LEU A 336 13.64 -3.94 2.44
N PHE A 337 14.23 -2.81 2.04
CA PHE A 337 15.59 -2.78 1.48
C PHE A 337 16.62 -3.14 2.55
N ALA A 338 16.57 -2.49 3.72
CA ALA A 338 17.50 -2.76 4.81
C ALA A 338 17.21 -4.09 5.53
N ALA A 339 15.99 -4.63 5.38
CA ALA A 339 15.59 -5.90 5.98
C ALA A 339 15.90 -7.13 5.12
N ASP A 340 16.62 -6.98 4.01
CA ASP A 340 16.89 -8.06 3.04
C ASP A 340 15.58 -8.75 2.55
N ALA A 341 14.49 -7.97 2.46
CA ALA A 341 13.21 -8.44 1.98
C ALA A 341 12.92 -7.91 0.55
N ILE A 342 13.96 -7.85 -0.27
CA ILE A 342 13.97 -7.24 -1.60
C ILE A 342 12.95 -7.89 -2.55
N ASP A 343 12.76 -9.21 -2.46
CA ASP A 343 11.79 -9.95 -3.26
C ASP A 343 10.34 -9.47 -3.05
N LEU A 344 10.02 -8.94 -1.88
CA LEU A 344 8.71 -8.34 -1.59
C LEU A 344 8.48 -7.02 -2.35
N THR A 345 9.53 -6.40 -2.90
CA THR A 345 9.40 -5.21 -3.74
C THR A 345 9.02 -5.51 -5.20
N ASN A 346 9.04 -6.79 -5.60
CA ASN A 346 8.75 -7.19 -6.98
C ASN A 346 7.37 -6.75 -7.47
N PRO A 347 6.26 -6.95 -6.75
CA PRO A 347 4.94 -6.53 -7.20
C PRO A 347 4.86 -5.01 -7.45
N TYR A 348 5.50 -4.23 -6.57
CA TYR A 348 5.56 -2.78 -6.63
C TYR A 348 6.26 -2.28 -7.90
N PHE A 349 7.50 -2.70 -8.11
CA PHE A 349 8.24 -2.28 -9.30
C PHE A 349 7.64 -2.86 -10.60
N SER A 350 7.14 -4.08 -10.56
CA SER A 350 6.48 -4.69 -11.72
C SER A 350 5.23 -3.90 -12.16
N MET A 351 4.44 -3.41 -11.21
CA MET A 351 3.28 -2.57 -11.52
C MET A 351 3.72 -1.25 -12.17
N TYR A 352 4.62 -0.49 -11.55
CA TYR A 352 5.04 0.80 -12.08
C TYR A 352 5.83 0.70 -13.39
N ASN A 353 6.59 -0.38 -13.60
CA ASN A 353 7.24 -0.63 -14.90
C ASN A 353 6.22 -0.97 -16.00
N ARG A 354 5.11 -1.66 -15.67
CA ARG A 354 4.01 -1.84 -16.65
C ARG A 354 3.34 -0.53 -17.00
N HIS A 355 3.23 0.41 -16.04
CA HIS A 355 2.65 1.73 -16.27
C HIS A 355 3.57 2.67 -17.08
N PHE A 356 4.85 2.34 -17.23
CA PHE A 356 5.85 3.25 -17.79
C PHE A 356 5.49 3.79 -19.17
N PRO A 357 5.06 2.99 -20.19
CA PRO A 357 4.63 3.51 -21.48
C PRO A 357 3.45 4.48 -21.39
N ASP A 358 2.50 4.19 -20.49
CA ASP A 358 1.35 5.07 -20.26
C ASP A 358 1.76 6.35 -19.54
N CYS A 359 2.77 6.30 -18.69
CA CYS A 359 3.36 7.47 -18.04
C CYS A 359 4.12 8.38 -19.02
N GLU A 360 4.77 7.82 -20.05
CA GLU A 360 5.33 8.61 -21.15
C GLU A 360 4.22 9.31 -21.96
N CYS A 361 3.14 8.58 -22.26
CA CYS A 361 1.97 9.15 -22.92
C CYS A 361 1.32 10.24 -22.04
N ALA A 362 1.19 10.02 -20.73
CA ALA A 362 0.63 10.99 -19.79
C ALA A 362 1.48 12.27 -19.70
N ALA A 363 2.81 12.17 -19.76
CA ALA A 363 3.70 13.35 -19.82
C ALA A 363 3.36 14.22 -21.02
N TRP A 364 3.19 13.61 -22.18
CA TRP A 364 2.78 14.35 -23.38
C TRP A 364 1.35 14.88 -23.27
N GLN A 365 0.37 14.03 -22.91
CA GLN A 365 -1.04 14.40 -22.91
C GLN A 365 -1.41 15.43 -21.83
N ARG A 366 -0.74 15.43 -20.69
CA ARG A 366 -1.07 16.31 -19.56
C ARG A 366 -0.15 17.53 -19.48
N TRP A 367 1.15 17.33 -19.73
CA TRP A 367 2.16 18.39 -19.60
C TRP A 367 2.66 18.93 -20.94
N GLY A 368 2.48 18.21 -22.05
CA GLY A 368 2.94 18.58 -23.39
C GLY A 368 4.45 18.48 -23.55
N ILE A 369 5.11 17.60 -22.80
CA ILE A 369 6.56 17.41 -22.78
C ILE A 369 6.93 15.92 -22.87
N ALA A 370 8.19 15.64 -23.20
CA ALA A 370 8.74 14.30 -23.19
C ALA A 370 9.22 13.91 -21.78
N GLY A 371 9.40 12.59 -21.56
CA GLY A 371 9.76 11.97 -20.31
C GLY A 371 8.61 11.10 -19.79
N ALA A 372 8.68 10.62 -18.56
CA ALA A 372 7.64 9.82 -17.95
C ALA A 372 7.04 10.54 -16.74
N TYR A 373 5.74 10.82 -16.79
CA TYR A 373 4.99 11.42 -15.70
C TYR A 373 4.18 10.34 -14.96
N PHE A 374 4.56 10.09 -13.73
CA PHE A 374 3.83 9.21 -12.81
C PHE A 374 2.85 10.06 -12.00
N PRO A 375 1.53 9.98 -12.24
CA PRO A 375 0.56 10.69 -11.41
C PRO A 375 0.62 10.20 -9.97
N GLU A 376 0.32 11.08 -9.01
CA GLU A 376 0.23 10.72 -7.59
C GLU A 376 -0.78 9.59 -7.36
N THR A 377 -1.84 9.54 -8.14
CA THR A 377 -2.80 8.43 -8.12
C THR A 377 -2.98 7.81 -9.49
N ALA A 378 -2.97 6.49 -9.55
CA ALA A 378 -3.30 5.73 -10.74
C ALA A 378 -4.01 4.42 -10.38
N PRO A 379 -4.91 3.89 -11.24
CA PRO A 379 -5.42 2.54 -11.09
C PRO A 379 -4.30 1.51 -11.36
N PHE A 380 -4.59 0.23 -11.10
CA PHE A 380 -3.65 -0.88 -11.25
C PHE A 380 -3.13 -1.06 -12.69
N ASP A 381 -3.87 -0.55 -13.68
CA ASP A 381 -3.56 -0.60 -15.11
C ASP A 381 -2.88 0.69 -15.64
N GLY A 382 -2.57 1.64 -14.74
CA GLY A 382 -1.84 2.86 -15.08
C GLY A 382 -2.73 4.08 -15.33
N PRO A 383 -2.13 5.23 -15.65
CA PRO A 383 -2.86 6.44 -15.95
C PRO A 383 -3.72 6.29 -17.21
N THR A 384 -4.90 6.91 -17.19
CA THR A 384 -5.81 6.87 -18.35
C THR A 384 -5.18 7.53 -19.57
N ILE A 385 -5.12 6.80 -20.66
CA ILE A 385 -4.74 7.31 -21.96
C ILE A 385 -5.98 7.95 -22.62
N LEU A 386 -5.84 9.19 -23.00
CA LEU A 386 -6.91 10.00 -23.57
C LEU A 386 -6.90 9.93 -25.09
N PRO A 387 -8.06 9.96 -25.78
CA PRO A 387 -8.09 10.27 -27.20
C PRO A 387 -7.44 11.63 -27.51
N ASP A 388 -6.80 11.77 -28.66
CA ASP A 388 -6.01 12.97 -28.99
C ASP A 388 -6.78 14.28 -28.88
N ASP A 389 -8.03 14.30 -29.33
CA ASP A 389 -8.92 15.48 -29.22
C ASP A 389 -9.20 15.84 -27.76
N VAL A 390 -9.44 14.85 -26.91
CA VAL A 390 -9.65 15.02 -25.46
C VAL A 390 -8.37 15.47 -24.78
N ALA A 391 -7.24 14.84 -25.13
CA ALA A 391 -5.93 15.16 -24.55
C ALA A 391 -5.55 16.64 -24.77
N LEU A 392 -5.79 17.18 -25.96
CA LEU A 392 -5.52 18.58 -26.26
C LEU A 392 -6.34 19.55 -25.39
N GLU A 393 -7.60 19.23 -25.13
CA GLU A 393 -8.45 20.05 -24.26
C GLU A 393 -8.02 19.96 -22.79
N VAL A 394 -7.77 18.74 -22.29
CA VAL A 394 -7.31 18.51 -20.91
C VAL A 394 -5.96 19.17 -20.66
N GLN A 395 -5.02 19.02 -21.58
CA GLN A 395 -3.72 19.69 -21.52
C GLN A 395 -3.88 21.22 -21.47
N ALA A 396 -4.76 21.80 -22.29
CA ALA A 396 -5.02 23.23 -22.27
C ALA A 396 -5.56 23.71 -20.91
N VAL A 397 -6.39 22.92 -20.24
CA VAL A 397 -6.88 23.23 -18.88
C VAL A 397 -5.74 23.14 -17.87
N LEU A 398 -4.99 22.04 -17.86
CA LEU A 398 -3.87 21.84 -16.92
C LEU A 398 -2.81 22.95 -17.06
N ARG A 399 -2.56 23.40 -18.29
CA ARG A 399 -1.61 24.50 -18.56
C ARG A 399 -2.21 25.90 -18.41
N GLY A 400 -3.46 26.03 -17.94
CA GLY A 400 -4.13 27.32 -17.74
C GLY A 400 -4.46 28.10 -19.01
N LYS A 401 -4.47 27.45 -20.17
CA LYS A 401 -4.82 28.04 -21.47
C LYS A 401 -6.32 27.97 -21.76
N LYS A 402 -7.07 27.20 -20.98
CA LYS A 402 -8.51 26.96 -21.10
C LYS A 402 -9.09 26.78 -19.71
N ALA A 403 -10.29 27.33 -19.45
CA ALA A 403 -11.02 27.02 -18.22
C ALA A 403 -11.65 25.62 -18.31
N TYR A 404 -11.76 24.91 -17.20
CA TYR A 404 -12.41 23.58 -17.21
C TYR A 404 -13.88 23.65 -17.65
N THR A 405 -14.56 24.79 -17.43
CA THR A 405 -15.94 25.04 -17.87
C THR A 405 -16.08 25.14 -19.39
N GLU A 406 -14.99 25.27 -20.11
CA GLU A 406 -14.93 25.31 -21.57
C GLU A 406 -14.61 23.93 -22.18
N LEU A 407 -14.42 22.89 -21.37
CA LEU A 407 -14.25 21.52 -21.88
C LEU A 407 -15.49 21.09 -22.67
N SER A 408 -15.28 20.39 -23.78
CA SER A 408 -16.36 19.70 -24.47
C SER A 408 -17.02 18.68 -23.54
N GLU A 409 -18.29 18.34 -23.77
CA GLU A 409 -19.01 17.31 -23.02
C GLU A 409 -18.24 15.99 -23.00
N ARG A 410 -17.61 15.65 -24.12
CA ARG A 410 -16.77 14.46 -24.26
C ARG A 410 -15.54 14.53 -23.34
N ALA A 411 -14.76 15.61 -23.39
CA ALA A 411 -13.58 15.77 -22.56
C ALA A 411 -13.94 15.82 -21.07
N TYR A 412 -15.01 16.53 -20.71
CA TYR A 412 -15.52 16.56 -19.35
C TYR A 412 -15.90 15.15 -18.86
N SER A 413 -16.57 14.36 -19.70
CA SER A 413 -16.94 12.98 -19.37
C SER A 413 -15.70 12.11 -19.09
N PHE A 414 -14.65 12.20 -19.91
CA PHE A 414 -13.41 11.48 -19.64
C PHE A 414 -12.78 11.89 -18.30
N CYS A 415 -12.75 13.18 -17.98
CA CYS A 415 -12.25 13.64 -16.68
C CYS A 415 -13.03 13.05 -15.50
N GLN A 416 -14.33 12.80 -15.64
CA GLN A 416 -15.13 12.21 -14.56
C GLN A 416 -14.80 10.74 -14.27
N PHE A 417 -14.18 10.03 -15.22
CA PHE A 417 -13.80 8.63 -15.08
C PHE A 417 -12.34 8.41 -14.63
N ASP A 418 -11.56 9.46 -14.53
CA ASP A 418 -10.17 9.40 -14.05
C ASP A 418 -10.05 10.20 -12.75
N SER A 419 -9.61 9.55 -11.68
CA SER A 419 -9.53 10.20 -10.37
C SER A 419 -8.57 11.37 -10.35
N HIS A 420 -7.43 11.25 -11.04
CA HIS A 420 -6.43 12.31 -11.16
C HIS A 420 -6.93 13.51 -11.98
N LEU A 421 -7.70 13.26 -13.05
CA LEU A 421 -8.25 14.32 -13.89
C LEU A 421 -9.55 14.92 -13.34
N ARG A 422 -10.34 14.15 -12.61
CA ARG A 422 -11.60 14.61 -12.02
C ARG A 422 -11.41 15.84 -11.12
N VAL A 423 -10.31 15.88 -10.39
CA VAL A 423 -10.05 16.98 -9.44
C VAL A 423 -9.93 18.34 -10.11
N ILE A 424 -9.44 18.40 -11.37
CA ILE A 424 -9.32 19.66 -12.10
C ILE A 424 -10.67 20.23 -12.56
N THR A 425 -11.74 19.45 -12.53
CA THR A 425 -13.10 19.89 -12.88
C THR A 425 -13.91 20.34 -11.67
N ASN A 426 -13.30 20.40 -10.48
CA ASN A 426 -13.97 20.88 -9.28
C ASN A 426 -14.13 22.40 -9.31
N PRO A 427 -15.40 22.93 -9.29
CA PRO A 427 -15.65 24.36 -9.40
C PRO A 427 -15.10 25.18 -8.22
N HIS A 428 -14.80 24.54 -7.11
CA HIS A 428 -14.32 25.20 -5.89
C HIS A 428 -12.78 25.26 -5.81
N ILE A 429 -12.06 24.51 -6.65
CA ILE A 429 -10.61 24.30 -6.54
C ILE A 429 -9.88 24.85 -7.79
N GLY A 430 -10.47 24.72 -8.99
CA GLY A 430 -9.85 25.13 -10.24
C GLY A 430 -8.83 24.12 -10.78
N ARG A 431 -7.92 24.56 -11.65
CA ARG A 431 -6.96 23.68 -12.34
C ARG A 431 -5.95 23.01 -11.42
N TYR A 432 -5.53 23.73 -10.37
CA TYR A 432 -4.68 23.16 -9.34
C TYR A 432 -5.53 22.51 -8.25
N SER A 433 -5.18 21.31 -7.87
CA SER A 433 -5.78 20.61 -6.75
C SER A 433 -4.71 19.76 -6.08
N TRP A 434 -5.02 19.18 -4.95
CA TRP A 434 -4.08 18.42 -4.13
C TRP A 434 -3.22 17.41 -4.91
N ILE A 435 -3.72 16.76 -5.97
CA ILE A 435 -2.95 15.75 -6.72
C ILE A 435 -2.65 16.12 -8.17
N SER A 436 -3.28 17.16 -8.75
CA SER A 436 -3.27 17.37 -10.21
C SER A 436 -1.90 17.74 -10.79
N HIS A 437 -1.08 18.43 -10.02
CA HIS A 437 0.21 18.98 -10.47
C HIS A 437 1.38 18.53 -9.57
N VAL A 438 1.24 17.39 -8.87
CA VAL A 438 2.35 16.73 -8.18
C VAL A 438 3.26 16.13 -9.23
N ALA A 439 4.51 16.59 -9.30
CA ALA A 439 5.47 16.17 -10.32
C ALA A 439 6.52 15.19 -9.80
N SER A 440 6.69 15.08 -8.48
CA SER A 440 7.78 14.33 -7.83
C SER A 440 7.55 12.83 -7.70
N SER A 441 6.31 12.34 -7.86
CA SER A 441 5.97 10.92 -7.61
C SER A 441 6.87 9.94 -8.38
N GLY A 442 7.21 10.24 -9.64
CA GLY A 442 8.16 9.43 -10.42
C GLY A 442 9.57 9.41 -9.84
N SER A 443 10.02 10.53 -9.25
CA SER A 443 11.34 10.63 -8.62
C SER A 443 11.42 9.79 -7.34
N GLU A 444 10.35 9.70 -6.57
CA GLU A 444 10.28 8.88 -5.37
C GLU A 444 10.40 7.39 -5.73
N LEU A 445 9.69 6.97 -6.78
CA LEU A 445 9.83 5.61 -7.35
C LEU A 445 11.25 5.35 -7.85
N ALA A 446 11.86 6.31 -8.51
CA ALA A 446 13.23 6.21 -9.04
C ALA A 446 14.28 6.12 -7.92
N MET A 447 14.10 6.85 -6.80
CA MET A 447 14.94 6.73 -5.61
C MET A 447 14.88 5.31 -5.03
N GLN A 448 13.69 4.74 -4.86
CA GLN A 448 13.55 3.36 -4.36
C GLN A 448 14.12 2.33 -5.34
N ALA A 449 14.00 2.55 -6.65
CA ALA A 449 14.64 1.70 -7.66
C ALA A 449 16.18 1.74 -7.53
N TRP A 450 16.73 2.92 -7.29
CA TRP A 450 18.15 3.05 -7.01
C TRP A 450 18.57 2.34 -5.71
N TRP A 451 17.79 2.48 -4.61
CA TRP A 451 18.05 1.74 -3.36
C TRP A 451 18.06 0.24 -3.61
N ARG A 452 17.08 -0.30 -4.32
CA ARG A 452 17.07 -1.73 -4.67
C ARG A 452 18.37 -2.14 -5.36
N PHE A 453 18.81 -1.40 -6.36
CA PHE A 453 20.09 -1.67 -7.02
C PHE A 453 21.28 -1.60 -6.04
N ARG A 454 21.30 -0.59 -5.17
CA ARG A 454 22.39 -0.43 -4.19
C ARG A 454 22.47 -1.58 -3.18
N TYR A 455 21.35 -2.13 -2.76
CA TYR A 455 21.31 -3.27 -1.84
C TYR A 455 21.61 -4.61 -2.53
N THR A 456 21.32 -4.77 -3.83
CA THR A 456 21.48 -6.04 -4.55
C THR A 456 22.73 -6.12 -5.42
N GLY A 457 23.18 -4.99 -5.97
CA GLY A 457 24.20 -4.95 -7.02
C GLY A 457 23.72 -5.54 -8.35
N ASP A 458 22.42 -5.78 -8.54
CA ASP A 458 21.84 -6.42 -9.71
C ASP A 458 21.79 -5.44 -10.91
N VAL A 459 22.84 -5.51 -11.74
CA VAL A 459 23.00 -4.66 -12.94
C VAL A 459 21.96 -5.00 -14.00
N GLU A 460 21.54 -6.27 -14.13
CA GLU A 460 20.52 -6.68 -15.09
C GLU A 460 19.17 -6.08 -14.72
N TRP A 461 18.79 -6.15 -13.45
CA TRP A 461 17.59 -5.50 -12.94
C TRP A 461 17.65 -3.97 -13.11
N LEU A 462 18.82 -3.37 -12.80
CA LEU A 462 19.01 -1.93 -13.03
C LEU A 462 18.76 -1.57 -14.50
N CYS A 463 19.35 -2.32 -15.43
CA CYS A 463 19.20 -2.07 -16.85
C CYS A 463 17.73 -2.14 -17.33
N ASN A 464 17.03 -3.22 -16.91
CA ASN A 464 15.72 -3.56 -17.46
C ASN A 464 14.54 -2.91 -16.71
N GLN A 465 14.72 -2.54 -15.44
CA GLN A 465 13.64 -2.09 -14.57
C GLN A 465 13.94 -0.73 -13.91
N GLY A 466 15.10 -0.57 -13.29
CA GLY A 466 15.43 0.62 -12.51
C GLY A 466 15.82 1.82 -13.36
N TYR A 467 16.65 1.62 -14.39
CA TYR A 467 17.13 2.69 -15.23
C TYR A 467 16.04 3.35 -16.08
N PRO A 468 15.08 2.64 -16.67
CA PRO A 468 13.94 3.27 -17.33
C PRO A 468 13.20 4.25 -16.42
N LEU A 469 12.94 3.91 -15.16
CA LEU A 469 12.29 4.80 -14.18
C LEU A 469 13.14 6.05 -13.91
N LEU A 470 14.45 5.88 -13.65
CA LEU A 470 15.38 7.00 -13.44
C LEU A 470 15.43 7.91 -14.67
N LYS A 471 15.68 7.35 -15.86
CA LYS A 471 15.81 8.10 -17.10
C LYS A 471 14.51 8.82 -17.46
N GLY A 472 13.38 8.13 -17.42
CA GLY A 472 12.08 8.69 -17.78
C GLY A 472 11.69 9.88 -16.91
N THR A 473 11.91 9.76 -15.59
CA THR A 473 11.63 10.82 -14.63
C THR A 473 12.57 12.01 -14.78
N VAL A 474 13.86 11.76 -14.99
CA VAL A 474 14.83 12.84 -15.19
C VAL A 474 14.57 13.58 -16.50
N GLU A 475 14.21 12.86 -17.58
CA GLU A 475 13.82 13.50 -18.85
C GLU A 475 12.52 14.28 -18.72
N PHE A 476 11.57 13.85 -17.90
CA PHE A 476 10.38 14.63 -17.59
C PHE A 476 10.74 15.98 -16.97
N TYR A 477 11.57 16.01 -15.93
CA TYR A 477 12.00 17.25 -15.30
C TYR A 477 12.87 18.12 -16.20
N ARG A 478 13.78 17.51 -16.98
CA ARG A 478 14.61 18.27 -17.95
C ARG A 478 13.77 19.03 -18.98
N ASN A 479 12.62 18.49 -19.34
CA ASN A 479 11.69 19.14 -20.26
C ASN A 479 10.63 20.02 -19.55
N LEU A 480 10.51 19.92 -18.22
CA LEU A 480 9.57 20.71 -17.43
C LEU A 480 10.15 22.06 -16.99
N VAL A 481 11.45 22.10 -16.66
CA VAL A 481 12.12 23.32 -16.22
C VAL A 481 12.18 24.36 -17.34
N GLU A 482 12.15 25.63 -16.95
CA GLU A 482 12.31 26.77 -17.87
C GLU A 482 13.59 27.54 -17.51
N GLN A 483 14.38 27.89 -18.54
CA GLN A 483 15.62 28.67 -18.34
C GLN A 483 15.28 30.15 -18.21
N GLY A 484 15.73 30.77 -17.13
CA GLY A 484 15.63 32.22 -16.92
C GLY A 484 16.68 33.01 -17.68
N GLU A 485 16.55 34.35 -17.70
CA GLU A 485 17.50 35.25 -18.33
C GLU A 485 18.91 35.20 -17.70
N ASP A 486 19.00 34.76 -16.45
CA ASP A 486 20.24 34.53 -15.69
C ASP A 486 20.93 33.19 -16.01
N GLY A 487 20.31 32.40 -16.89
CA GLY A 487 20.79 31.07 -17.26
C GLY A 487 20.42 29.94 -16.30
N GLN A 488 19.78 30.23 -15.17
CA GLN A 488 19.33 29.22 -14.24
C GLN A 488 18.03 28.55 -14.71
N TYR A 489 17.80 27.29 -14.26
CA TYR A 489 16.57 26.55 -14.51
C TYR A 489 15.59 26.68 -13.35
N TYR A 490 14.36 27.03 -13.65
CA TYR A 490 13.27 27.27 -12.73
C TYR A 490 12.09 26.33 -13.00
N LEU A 491 11.30 26.06 -11.96
CA LEU A 491 10.05 25.32 -12.03
C LEU A 491 8.85 26.25 -11.80
N TYR A 492 7.79 26.07 -12.57
CA TYR A 492 6.58 26.87 -12.46
C TYR A 492 5.34 25.98 -12.45
N GLY A 493 4.38 26.30 -11.57
CA GLY A 493 3.05 25.71 -11.59
C GLY A 493 3.00 24.24 -11.19
N THR A 494 3.88 23.81 -10.29
CA THR A 494 3.82 22.49 -9.66
C THR A 494 3.27 22.59 -8.25
N ASN A 495 2.71 21.48 -7.75
CA ASN A 495 2.27 21.41 -6.37
C ASN A 495 3.42 20.96 -5.47
N VAL A 496 3.53 21.59 -4.30
CA VAL A 496 4.37 21.09 -3.22
C VAL A 496 3.57 20.02 -2.50
N HIS A 497 3.47 18.85 -3.11
CA HIS A 497 2.54 17.78 -2.79
C HIS A 497 1.10 18.30 -2.63
N GLU A 498 0.38 17.88 -1.58
CA GLU A 498 -0.96 18.39 -1.27
C GLU A 498 -0.96 19.70 -0.48
N ASP A 499 0.20 20.17 0.00
CA ASP A 499 0.30 21.31 0.93
C ASP A 499 0.09 22.66 0.22
N PHE A 500 0.88 22.97 -0.83
CA PHE A 500 0.76 24.21 -1.57
C PHE A 500 0.63 23.97 -3.07
N TRP A 501 -0.30 24.64 -3.73
CA TRP A 501 -0.67 24.37 -5.12
C TRP A 501 -0.18 25.43 -6.07
N GLY A 502 0.37 25.02 -7.21
CA GLY A 502 0.81 25.91 -8.27
C GLY A 502 2.03 26.77 -7.90
N ALA A 503 2.91 26.26 -7.09
CA ALA A 503 4.09 26.97 -6.62
C ALA A 503 5.12 27.21 -7.74
N LYS A 504 5.96 28.22 -7.52
CA LYS A 504 7.23 28.40 -8.24
C LYS A 504 8.34 27.81 -7.40
N ASN A 505 9.24 27.04 -8.01
CA ASN A 505 10.39 26.41 -7.36
C ASN A 505 9.99 25.61 -6.09
N SER A 506 9.04 24.68 -6.25
CA SER A 506 8.72 23.73 -5.21
C SER A 506 10.00 23.06 -4.68
N ILE A 507 10.21 23.12 -3.37
CA ILE A 507 11.38 22.47 -2.74
C ILE A 507 11.40 20.97 -2.99
N MET A 508 10.20 20.35 -3.04
CA MET A 508 10.03 18.94 -3.32
C MET A 508 10.56 18.57 -4.71
N ASP A 509 10.21 19.37 -5.73
CA ASP A 509 10.66 19.14 -7.12
C ASP A 509 12.15 19.45 -7.29
N LEU A 510 12.65 20.53 -6.65
CA LEU A 510 14.08 20.83 -6.67
C LEU A 510 14.89 19.71 -5.99
N ALA A 511 14.40 19.18 -4.87
CA ALA A 511 15.02 18.03 -4.20
C ALA A 511 14.95 16.77 -5.07
N ALA A 512 13.81 16.53 -5.73
CA ALA A 512 13.64 15.42 -6.66
C ALA A 512 14.67 15.46 -7.81
N ILE A 513 14.89 16.61 -8.41
CA ILE A 513 15.92 16.81 -9.46
C ILE A 513 17.31 16.56 -8.88
N ARG A 514 17.66 17.21 -7.75
CA ARG A 514 18.97 17.09 -7.10
C ARG A 514 19.29 15.68 -6.65
N GLY A 515 18.30 14.94 -6.17
CA GLY A 515 18.46 13.55 -5.75
C GLY A 515 18.55 12.59 -6.95
N THR A 516 17.67 12.71 -7.94
CA THR A 516 17.57 11.67 -8.99
C THR A 516 18.53 11.88 -10.18
N VAL A 517 18.83 13.12 -10.56
CA VAL A 517 19.71 13.38 -11.73
C VAL A 517 21.12 12.81 -11.56
N PRO A 518 21.82 12.99 -10.41
CA PRO A 518 23.11 12.35 -10.18
C PRO A 518 23.04 10.81 -10.25
N LEU A 519 21.92 10.24 -9.79
CA LEU A 519 21.70 8.79 -9.82
C LEU A 519 21.48 8.27 -11.24
N ALA A 520 20.72 9.00 -12.06
CA ALA A 520 20.56 8.67 -13.48
C ALA A 520 21.87 8.74 -14.24
N ILE A 521 22.71 9.76 -13.99
CA ILE A 521 24.06 9.86 -14.54
C ILE A 521 24.89 8.64 -14.12
N ARG A 522 24.89 8.31 -12.84
CA ARG A 522 25.65 7.19 -12.32
C ARG A 522 25.16 5.84 -12.86
N ALA A 523 23.85 5.64 -12.98
CA ALA A 523 23.28 4.45 -13.61
C ALA A 523 23.69 4.34 -15.07
N ALA A 524 23.61 5.43 -15.82
CA ALA A 524 24.02 5.47 -17.22
C ALA A 524 25.53 5.22 -17.42
N GLU A 525 26.38 5.62 -16.45
CA GLU A 525 27.80 5.29 -16.43
C GLU A 525 28.04 3.79 -16.19
N ILE A 526 27.33 3.19 -15.24
CA ILE A 526 27.41 1.75 -14.95
C ILE A 526 26.97 0.93 -16.16
N LEU A 527 25.92 1.38 -16.85
CA LEU A 527 25.36 0.71 -18.02
C LEU A 527 26.04 1.10 -19.35
N GLU A 528 27.04 1.98 -19.31
CA GLU A 528 27.77 2.48 -20.48
C GLU A 528 26.85 3.05 -21.58
N THR A 529 25.78 3.77 -21.20
CA THR A 529 24.77 4.28 -22.13
C THR A 529 24.55 5.79 -22.00
N ASP A 530 23.77 6.37 -22.91
CA ASP A 530 23.23 7.73 -22.87
C ASP A 530 24.28 8.84 -22.62
N THR A 531 25.47 8.75 -23.24
CA THR A 531 26.58 9.72 -23.08
C THR A 531 26.14 11.15 -23.30
N ASP A 532 25.34 11.42 -24.36
CA ASP A 532 24.85 12.75 -24.70
C ASP A 532 23.86 13.29 -23.68
N LEU A 533 22.99 12.40 -23.13
CA LEU A 533 22.03 12.78 -22.09
C LEU A 533 22.75 13.09 -20.77
N ARG A 534 23.79 12.35 -20.43
CA ARG A 534 24.59 12.62 -19.21
C ARG A 534 25.14 14.04 -19.19
N ALA A 535 25.56 14.59 -20.34
CA ALA A 535 26.01 15.97 -20.42
C ALA A 535 24.88 16.96 -20.16
N LYS A 536 23.69 16.72 -20.75
CA LYS A 536 22.50 17.56 -20.54
C LYS A 536 22.00 17.49 -19.09
N TRP A 537 22.10 16.33 -18.45
CA TRP A 537 21.72 16.15 -17.05
C TRP A 537 22.70 16.88 -16.10
N ARG A 538 24.00 16.90 -16.41
CA ARG A 538 24.97 17.74 -15.67
C ARG A 538 24.66 19.21 -15.81
N GLU A 539 24.38 19.67 -17.04
CA GLU A 539 23.97 21.06 -17.28
C GLU A 539 22.72 21.46 -16.47
N LEU A 540 21.72 20.56 -16.41
CA LEU A 540 20.51 20.78 -15.60
C LEU A 540 20.85 21.00 -14.11
N ILE A 541 21.66 20.11 -13.52
CA ILE A 541 22.03 20.20 -12.10
C ILE A 541 22.89 21.43 -11.81
N ASP A 542 23.88 21.73 -12.67
CA ASP A 542 24.81 22.82 -12.47
C ASP A 542 24.12 24.21 -12.52
N ASN A 543 23.00 24.29 -13.23
CA ASN A 543 22.24 25.54 -13.43
C ASN A 543 20.86 25.52 -12.73
N LEU A 544 20.56 24.54 -11.90
CA LEU A 544 19.28 24.49 -11.19
C LEU A 544 19.18 25.58 -10.13
N ALA A 545 18.04 26.25 -10.07
CA ALA A 545 17.74 27.27 -9.06
C ALA A 545 18.00 26.76 -7.62
N PRO A 546 18.46 27.63 -6.70
CA PRO A 546 18.66 27.24 -5.30
C PRO A 546 17.34 26.90 -4.62
N TYR A 547 17.41 26.23 -3.48
CA TYR A 547 16.24 26.01 -2.64
C TYR A 547 15.65 27.34 -2.17
N PRO A 548 14.31 27.46 -2.13
CA PRO A 548 13.65 28.63 -1.58
C PRO A 548 13.93 28.77 -0.09
N MET A 549 14.13 30.01 0.36
CA MET A 549 14.45 30.33 1.75
C MET A 549 13.33 31.16 2.38
N GLY A 550 13.17 31.07 3.70
CA GLY A 550 12.23 31.93 4.45
C GLY A 550 12.53 33.43 4.28
N SER A 551 13.81 33.78 4.06
CA SER A 551 14.26 35.16 3.77
C SER A 551 13.84 35.70 2.39
N ASP A 552 13.28 34.88 1.52
CA ASP A 552 12.88 35.31 0.16
C ASP A 552 11.58 36.13 0.16
N HIS A 553 11.51 37.12 1.04
CA HIS A 553 10.31 37.95 1.28
C HIS A 553 9.78 38.65 0.01
N GLY A 554 10.67 38.98 -0.94
CA GLY A 554 10.28 39.62 -2.21
C GLY A 554 9.49 38.73 -3.15
N SER A 555 9.58 37.39 -2.98
CA SER A 555 8.93 36.37 -3.80
C SER A 555 7.81 35.62 -3.05
N LYS A 556 7.39 36.10 -1.89
CA LYS A 556 6.34 35.50 -1.05
C LYS A 556 6.60 34.01 -0.78
N ALA A 557 7.67 33.74 -0.03
CA ALA A 557 8.02 32.38 0.37
C ALA A 557 6.87 31.64 1.06
N LEU A 558 6.60 30.41 0.67
CA LEU A 558 5.58 29.54 1.24
C LEU A 558 6.15 28.81 2.46
N THR A 559 5.82 29.29 3.64
CA THR A 559 6.41 28.83 4.90
C THR A 559 5.44 28.11 5.83
N GLY A 560 4.19 27.99 5.42
CA GLY A 560 3.15 27.37 6.26
C GLY A 560 2.91 28.09 7.60
N GLY A 561 3.29 29.37 7.68
CA GLY A 561 3.19 30.19 8.91
C GLY A 561 4.38 30.07 9.85
N PHE A 562 5.44 29.35 9.49
CA PHE A 562 6.67 29.19 10.28
C PHE A 562 7.83 29.90 9.57
N LEU A 563 7.89 31.21 9.70
CA LEU A 563 8.95 32.03 9.10
C LEU A 563 10.21 31.97 9.96
N ALA A 564 11.29 31.44 9.39
CA ALA A 564 12.64 31.75 9.80
C ALA A 564 13.44 32.08 8.55
N ASP A 565 14.12 33.21 8.54
CA ASP A 565 14.89 33.70 7.42
C ASP A 565 16.01 32.74 7.01
N ASP A 566 16.50 31.94 7.94
CA ASP A 566 17.59 30.99 7.83
C ASP A 566 17.14 29.53 7.70
N ALA A 567 15.88 29.28 7.30
CA ALA A 567 15.33 27.94 7.04
C ALA A 567 14.82 27.84 5.60
N TRP A 568 14.69 26.60 5.09
CA TRP A 568 14.06 26.34 3.82
C TRP A 568 12.55 26.66 3.86
N ALA A 569 12.05 27.17 2.74
CA ALA A 569 10.63 27.33 2.47
C ALA A 569 10.12 26.24 1.54
N ALA A 570 8.82 26.00 1.49
CA ALA A 570 8.21 24.99 0.63
C ALA A 570 8.31 25.35 -0.88
N GLY A 571 8.36 26.63 -1.18
CA GLY A 571 8.43 27.19 -2.52
C GLY A 571 8.17 28.68 -2.49
N HIS A 572 7.91 29.26 -3.67
CA HIS A 572 7.44 30.64 -3.79
C HIS A 572 5.98 30.64 -4.27
N LEU A 573 5.23 31.68 -3.93
CA LEU A 573 3.86 31.85 -4.41
C LEU A 573 3.86 31.86 -5.93
N GLY A 574 3.05 30.98 -6.53
CA GLY A 574 2.81 30.88 -7.96
C GLY A 574 1.48 31.51 -8.36
N ASP A 575 0.83 30.88 -9.34
CA ASP A 575 -0.43 31.41 -9.91
C ASP A 575 -1.64 31.22 -8.98
N VAL A 576 -1.60 30.21 -8.11
CA VAL A 576 -2.69 29.86 -7.21
C VAL A 576 -2.14 29.58 -5.82
N ASP A 577 -2.84 30.05 -4.81
CA ASP A 577 -2.55 29.79 -3.40
C ASP A 577 -3.64 28.85 -2.87
N GLY A 578 -3.31 27.55 -2.71
CA GLY A 578 -4.21 26.53 -2.18
C GLY A 578 -3.45 25.67 -1.16
N GLN A 579 -4.17 25.16 -0.18
CA GLN A 579 -3.63 24.27 0.84
C GLN A 579 -4.66 23.20 1.18
N HIS A 580 -4.21 21.95 1.29
CA HIS A 580 -5.07 20.83 1.65
C HIS A 580 -4.52 20.08 2.88
N ASN A 581 -3.60 19.14 2.70
CA ASN A 581 -2.97 18.40 3.79
C ASN A 581 -1.60 18.99 4.11
N PRO A 582 -1.44 19.68 5.24
CA PRO A 582 -0.13 20.22 5.60
C PRO A 582 0.83 19.08 5.99
N GLU A 583 1.93 18.98 5.26
CA GLU A 583 3.01 18.01 5.43
C GLU A 583 4.33 18.73 5.66
N ASP A 584 5.36 18.04 6.19
CA ASP A 584 6.69 18.63 6.40
C ASP A 584 7.56 18.49 5.13
N ILE A 585 7.06 18.95 3.98
CA ILE A 585 7.61 18.70 2.64
C ILE A 585 8.97 19.39 2.43
N TRP A 586 9.25 20.49 3.13
CA TRP A 586 10.56 21.12 3.10
C TRP A 586 11.69 20.27 3.68
N LEU A 587 11.38 19.11 4.25
CA LEU A 587 12.35 18.11 4.67
C LEU A 587 12.77 17.11 3.55
N ASN A 588 12.17 17.19 2.37
CA ASN A 588 12.45 16.29 1.25
C ASN A 588 13.91 16.31 0.75
N PRO A 589 14.69 17.42 0.84
CA PRO A 589 16.11 17.38 0.57
C PRO A 589 16.90 16.42 1.47
N ILE A 590 16.36 16.08 2.66
CA ILE A 590 16.98 15.15 3.62
C ILE A 590 16.50 13.71 3.32
N PHE A 591 15.18 13.53 3.16
CA PHE A 591 14.55 12.26 2.83
C PHE A 591 13.24 12.49 2.05
N PRO A 592 13.00 11.82 0.91
CA PRO A 592 13.75 10.65 0.39
C PRO A 592 14.93 11.00 -0.54
N PHE A 593 15.16 12.26 -0.91
CA PHE A 593 16.04 12.61 -2.01
C PHE A 593 17.53 12.69 -1.66
N GLU A 594 17.88 12.67 -0.39
CA GLU A 594 19.28 12.56 0.11
C GLU A 594 20.27 13.58 -0.51
N ASP A 595 19.78 14.77 -0.90
CA ASP A 595 20.62 15.87 -1.40
C ASP A 595 21.47 16.45 -0.27
N TRP A 596 21.01 16.31 0.96
CA TRP A 596 21.79 16.58 2.16
C TRP A 596 21.84 15.34 3.07
N THR A 597 23.06 15.03 3.56
CA THR A 597 23.31 13.95 4.53
C THR A 597 24.28 14.46 5.61
N LEU A 598 24.47 13.68 6.69
CA LEU A 598 25.45 13.99 7.73
C LEU A 598 26.91 14.07 7.23
N GLU A 599 27.19 13.48 6.07
CA GLU A 599 28.50 13.51 5.41
C GLU A 599 28.68 14.75 4.51
N THR A 600 27.64 15.58 4.37
CA THR A 600 27.74 16.83 3.60
C THR A 600 28.60 17.84 4.38
N GLU A 601 29.76 18.16 3.84
CA GLU A 601 30.74 19.06 4.47
C GLU A 601 30.45 20.54 4.14
N ASP A 602 29.24 21.04 4.45
CA ASP A 602 28.87 22.45 4.32
C ASP A 602 28.20 23.00 5.60
N PRO A 603 28.97 23.68 6.46
CA PRO A 603 28.43 24.21 7.73
C PRO A 603 27.30 25.24 7.58
N ARG A 604 27.14 25.85 6.40
CA ARG A 604 26.02 26.77 6.14
C ARG A 604 24.75 25.98 5.91
N THR A 605 24.79 24.98 5.03
CA THR A 605 23.65 24.11 4.75
C THR A 605 23.26 23.32 5.99
N ASP A 606 24.23 22.85 6.80
CA ASP A 606 23.96 22.17 8.07
C ASP A 606 23.12 23.03 9.01
N ARG A 607 23.44 24.30 9.18
CA ARG A 607 22.64 25.22 10.01
C ARG A 607 21.22 25.39 9.46
N ILE A 608 21.07 25.54 8.14
CA ILE A 608 19.77 25.65 7.48
C ILE A 608 18.95 24.39 7.75
N VAL A 609 19.53 23.21 7.58
CA VAL A 609 18.89 21.90 7.81
C VAL A 609 18.42 21.77 9.24
N GLN A 610 19.31 22.00 10.22
CA GLN A 610 18.94 21.91 11.65
C GLN A 610 17.81 22.89 11.98
N LYS A 611 17.86 24.11 11.44
CA LYS A 611 16.83 25.10 11.64
C LYS A 611 15.50 24.69 11.01
N THR A 612 15.53 24.15 9.79
CA THR A 612 14.33 23.65 9.10
C THR A 612 13.68 22.51 9.88
N VAL A 613 14.48 21.57 10.38
CA VAL A 613 13.99 20.45 11.22
C VAL A 613 13.37 20.94 12.54
N GLU A 614 13.93 21.98 13.17
CA GLU A 614 13.34 22.57 14.38
C GLU A 614 11.95 23.19 14.12
N LEU A 615 11.69 23.63 12.89
CA LEU A 615 10.42 24.22 12.48
C LEU A 615 9.41 23.20 11.96
N ALA A 616 9.78 21.91 11.88
CA ALA A 616 8.86 20.85 11.46
C ALA A 616 7.57 20.87 12.27
N ARG A 617 6.43 20.91 11.55
CA ARG A 617 5.10 21.14 12.16
C ARG A 617 4.61 19.96 13.01
N TRP A 618 4.92 18.75 12.53
CA TRP A 618 4.25 17.57 13.07
C TRP A 618 4.84 17.05 14.36
N MET A 619 6.16 17.02 14.51
CA MET A 619 6.74 16.46 15.73
C MET A 619 6.30 17.17 17.02
N PRO A 620 6.30 18.51 17.11
CA PRO A 620 5.76 19.20 18.28
C PRO A 620 4.28 18.90 18.54
N ARG A 621 3.48 18.76 17.47
CA ARG A 621 2.06 18.43 17.59
C ARG A 621 1.84 16.99 18.05
N ILE A 622 2.62 16.04 17.54
CA ILE A 622 2.58 14.63 17.95
C ILE A 622 2.96 14.48 19.42
N PHE A 623 4.02 15.14 19.88
CA PHE A 623 4.39 15.18 21.29
C PHE A 623 3.31 15.82 22.18
N ALA A 624 2.53 16.75 21.64
CA ALA A 624 1.37 17.33 22.31
C ALA A 624 0.10 16.45 22.19
N GLY A 625 0.18 15.23 21.64
CA GLY A 625 -0.92 14.28 21.54
C GLY A 625 -1.81 14.43 20.30
N ALA A 626 -1.36 15.14 19.27
CA ALA A 626 -2.10 15.21 18.00
C ALA A 626 -2.26 13.84 17.36
N LYS A 627 -3.41 13.63 16.69
CA LYS A 627 -3.69 12.42 15.92
C LYS A 627 -3.36 12.65 14.46
N LEU A 628 -2.75 11.65 13.85
CA LEU A 628 -2.44 11.64 12.42
C LEU A 628 -3.51 10.87 11.65
N GLY A 629 -3.88 11.39 10.49
CA GLY A 629 -4.75 10.68 9.53
C GLY A 629 -3.96 9.94 8.46
N THR A 630 -2.74 10.38 8.16
CA THR A 630 -1.87 9.79 7.15
C THR A 630 -0.43 9.67 7.67
N ALA A 631 0.36 8.75 7.15
CA ALA A 631 1.75 8.60 7.53
C ALA A 631 2.60 9.77 7.02
N ILE A 632 3.61 10.14 7.81
CA ILE A 632 4.58 11.19 7.50
C ILE A 632 6.00 10.64 7.63
N ARG A 633 6.94 11.22 6.89
CA ARG A 633 8.36 10.80 6.83
C ARG A 633 9.21 11.41 7.93
N THR A 634 8.65 12.27 8.75
CA THR A 634 9.38 13.04 9.78
C THR A 634 10.20 12.17 10.73
N PRO A 635 9.75 11.00 11.22
CA PRO A 635 10.59 10.13 12.05
C PRO A 635 11.89 9.68 11.35
N ILE A 636 11.83 9.37 10.07
CA ILE A 636 13.00 8.99 9.27
C ILE A 636 13.96 10.16 9.16
N VAL A 637 13.44 11.38 8.92
CA VAL A 637 14.27 12.60 8.89
C VAL A 637 14.99 12.81 10.21
N TRP A 638 14.33 12.59 11.36
CA TRP A 638 14.95 12.70 12.69
C TRP A 638 16.21 11.83 12.83
N SER A 639 16.12 10.59 12.35
CA SER A 639 17.28 9.70 12.35
C SER A 639 18.40 10.20 11.43
N ARG A 640 18.03 10.70 10.25
CA ARG A 640 18.96 11.18 9.21
C ARG A 640 19.74 12.45 9.62
N VAL A 641 19.17 13.27 10.49
CA VAL A 641 19.85 14.49 11.00
C VAL A 641 20.63 14.28 12.31
N GLY A 642 20.87 13.02 12.68
CA GLY A 642 21.69 12.65 13.83
C GLY A 642 21.02 12.76 15.19
N ARG A 643 19.67 12.86 15.24
CA ARG A 643 18.91 12.95 16.51
C ARG A 643 18.51 11.57 17.04
N GLY A 644 19.42 10.61 16.98
CA GLY A 644 19.18 9.22 17.38
C GLY A 644 18.80 9.04 18.85
N ASP A 645 19.28 9.90 19.74
CA ASP A 645 18.93 9.95 21.16
C ASP A 645 17.44 10.22 21.42
N GLN A 646 16.75 10.91 20.50
CA GLN A 646 15.34 11.24 20.59
C GLN A 646 14.43 10.19 19.93
N LEU A 647 14.99 9.31 19.10
CA LEU A 647 14.20 8.34 18.31
C LEU A 647 13.24 7.47 19.15
N PRO A 648 13.61 6.93 20.32
CA PRO A 648 12.68 6.13 21.11
C PRO A 648 11.38 6.87 21.42
N SER A 649 11.48 8.13 21.86
CA SER A 649 10.29 8.97 22.16
C SER A 649 9.55 9.39 20.90
N VAL A 650 10.26 9.71 19.81
CA VAL A 650 9.70 10.09 18.53
C VAL A 650 8.85 8.95 17.97
N LEU A 651 9.41 7.73 17.90
CA LEU A 651 8.74 6.57 17.33
C LEU A 651 7.55 6.11 18.18
N ALA A 652 7.68 6.10 19.51
CA ALA A 652 6.57 5.76 20.40
C ALA A 652 5.40 6.76 20.26
N SER A 653 5.71 8.07 20.24
CA SER A 653 4.70 9.12 20.06
C SER A 653 4.06 9.09 18.67
N TYR A 654 4.86 8.82 17.63
CA TYR A 654 4.40 8.67 16.26
C TYR A 654 3.43 7.50 16.14
N TYR A 655 3.79 6.31 16.64
CA TYR A 655 2.90 5.14 16.65
C TYR A 655 1.59 5.43 17.38
N ALA A 656 1.65 6.01 18.57
CA ALA A 656 0.46 6.35 19.36
C ALA A 656 -0.44 7.39 18.68
N SER A 657 0.10 8.23 17.79
CA SER A 657 -0.66 9.25 17.07
C SER A 657 -1.67 8.67 16.08
N PHE A 658 -1.46 7.44 15.60
CA PHE A 658 -2.40 6.73 14.71
C PHE A 658 -3.55 6.03 15.44
N THR A 659 -3.56 6.01 16.76
CA THR A 659 -4.57 5.27 17.55
C THR A 659 -4.71 3.82 17.06
N PRO A 660 -3.62 3.03 17.13
CA PRO A 660 -3.60 1.69 16.54
C PRO A 660 -4.62 0.77 17.18
N LEU A 661 -5.18 -0.11 16.38
CA LEU A 661 -6.03 -1.23 16.81
C LEU A 661 -5.17 -2.31 17.49
N VAL A 662 -5.82 -3.26 18.14
CA VAL A 662 -5.16 -4.37 18.86
C VAL A 662 -4.26 -5.24 17.96
N ASN A 663 -4.47 -5.22 16.65
CA ASN A 663 -3.65 -5.90 15.64
C ASN A 663 -2.53 -5.03 15.05
N GLY A 664 -2.35 -3.81 15.55
CA GLY A 664 -1.34 -2.87 15.06
C GLY A 664 -1.72 -2.06 13.82
N PHE A 665 -2.88 -2.32 13.21
CA PHE A 665 -3.41 -1.50 12.13
C PHE A 665 -3.99 -0.19 12.68
N SER A 666 -4.04 0.84 11.86
CA SER A 666 -4.73 2.10 12.18
C SER A 666 -5.94 2.30 11.29
N LEU A 667 -6.90 3.11 11.75
CA LEU A 667 -8.01 3.57 10.91
C LEU A 667 -7.58 4.86 10.22
N PHE A 668 -7.50 4.81 8.89
CA PHE A 668 -7.18 5.98 8.09
C PHE A 668 -8.28 7.05 8.23
N GLU A 669 -7.88 8.27 8.56
CA GLU A 669 -8.78 9.41 8.79
C GLU A 669 -9.94 9.13 9.79
N GLY A 670 -9.76 8.18 10.70
CA GLY A 670 -10.76 7.84 11.72
C GLY A 670 -11.95 7.02 11.22
N GLU A 671 -11.89 6.50 9.99
CA GLU A 671 -12.96 5.75 9.35
C GLU A 671 -12.59 4.30 9.03
N GLN A 672 -13.31 3.66 8.11
CA GLN A 672 -13.32 2.21 7.88
C GLN A 672 -12.08 1.65 7.17
N ALA A 673 -11.28 2.48 6.53
CA ALA A 673 -10.06 2.02 5.86
C ALA A 673 -8.92 1.93 6.87
N HIS A 674 -8.51 0.74 7.21
CA HIS A 674 -7.35 0.51 8.04
C HIS A 674 -6.07 0.49 7.20
N SER A 675 -4.97 0.91 7.81
CA SER A 675 -3.69 1.12 7.14
C SER A 675 -2.54 0.56 7.99
N ILE A 676 -1.48 0.16 7.31
CA ILE A 676 -0.20 -0.23 7.91
C ILE A 676 0.96 0.67 7.46
N GLU A 677 0.70 1.73 6.70
CA GLU A 677 1.74 2.60 6.17
C GLU A 677 2.60 3.25 7.27
N HIS A 678 1.97 3.56 8.42
CA HIS A 678 2.67 4.13 9.57
C HIS A 678 3.75 3.21 10.14
N LEU A 679 3.58 1.88 10.01
CA LEU A 679 4.58 0.90 10.44
C LEU A 679 5.83 0.97 9.56
N GLY A 680 5.68 1.33 8.29
CA GLY A 680 6.79 1.48 7.35
C GLY A 680 7.69 2.68 7.61
N CYS A 681 7.24 3.64 8.42
CA CYS A 681 8.01 4.81 8.84
C CYS A 681 8.67 4.65 10.22
N ILE A 682 8.48 3.52 10.88
CA ILE A 682 9.08 3.12 12.15
C ILE A 682 10.22 2.13 11.90
#